data_310d709367447f456ebdcd6bd4e22635
#
_entry.id   310d709367447f456ebdcd6bd4e22635
#
_cell.length_a   1.000
_cell.length_b   1.000
_cell.length_c   1.000
_cell.angle_alpha   90.00
_cell.angle_beta   90.00
_cell.angle_gamma   90.00
#
_symmetry.space_group_name_H-M   'P 1'
#
loop_
_entity.id
_entity.type
_entity.pdbx_description
1 polymer ?
#
loop_
_entity_poly.entity_id
_entity_poly.type
_entity_poly.pdbx_seq_one_letter_code
_entity_poly.pdbx_strand_id
1 'polypeptide(L)'
;MTAIDKAILDADTNICKNISKFDDSDRGLLSQNILSQLRNFVEYIAMKLCSTNINVDPNNYDERVRLLKVLKTRGDLRFLYKFHELLQKSASHYTLDENASERLMLKYYEYLLKIRTYLSQICNLQVLKNIEDFPIDTDNDMNEYHQKIAEKIDNFSLSSGTINYNERLYIQKIKPFFVNEKIYYEVTFTLATDNVSKFDRVIAFTSLDILENYAVKFSIHKDMISIGNNKMEILIIDSWQASIRPCELNNFGYIFTGKSEIKSNNLVYDNLMNFISKTATNLLDLLTCPDDFYNSVKAIIIERAKNTALFDIFDVCRNILKNNLAGSNILRYLLYTMNNSIMKNQIKWDGTCEKLSSLHLSYGCKPFDEMPFATSLIGHNPRIFDLLDCIPTVNHEEEFLARFIKTNTERNNVLFTKASDLEAFENIDDLIESYNQKLYYKHVKTRSLKEFSDSIYINEYADDCSEIIKKFKDLTTAGLKGYTAFVQVWLNNNPDKIDDEIKKQALLQMFSNSHVAFIYGSAGTGKSTLIKHVSELFAAQSKLYLANTNPAVENLRRKVTIANCDYMTVAKFLSSKNSKTEYDMVFIDESSTLCNSDMKKILEKAQFKLLILVGDIYQIEAIQFGNWFSIAKLFIPETSVFELENTFRSTEENLKTVWSRVRNLEEGMQEAIDKFGYSKRLDNSIFEKNNEDEIILCLNYDGLYGINNVNSFLQYNNSGKSVVYGIHTYKVNDPVLFNESNRFSPIIYNNLKGIIRNIEETEETIVFDIEIDTVLNELDTLDYSFELIGNSENGNSIIRFSVNKKINTEDDNAMAEIPFQIAYAVSIHKAQGLEYNSVKIIISDEVEERITHNIFYTAITRARKKLYIYWSPEVEVRVLSNLRRKTNAKRDAGILKSLYSL
;
A
#
# COMPACT_ATOMS: atom_id res chain seq x y z
N MET A 1 39.79 17.48 26.69
CA MET A 1 38.69 16.55 26.52
C MET A 1 37.62 16.90 27.56
N THR A 2 36.48 17.38 27.15
CA THR A 2 35.40 17.79 28.05
C THR A 2 34.66 16.58 28.63
N ALA A 3 33.82 16.78 29.68
CA ALA A 3 32.96 15.72 30.21
C ALA A 3 32.00 15.16 29.13
N ILE A 4 31.52 16.04 28.26
CA ILE A 4 30.66 15.68 27.11
C ILE A 4 31.45 14.85 26.09
N ASP A 5 32.69 15.21 25.76
CA ASP A 5 33.49 14.40 24.82
C ASP A 5 33.70 12.98 25.34
N LYS A 6 33.92 12.84 26.65
CA LYS A 6 34.06 11.52 27.29
C LYS A 6 32.75 10.73 27.17
N ALA A 7 31.59 11.36 27.46
CA ALA A 7 30.28 10.71 27.35
C ALA A 7 29.95 10.27 25.89
N ILE A 8 30.33 11.06 24.89
CA ILE A 8 30.21 10.69 23.48
C ILE A 8 31.06 9.46 23.17
N LEU A 9 32.33 9.43 23.60
CA LEU A 9 33.22 8.31 23.34
C LEU A 9 32.89 7.04 24.12
N ASP A 10 32.30 7.16 25.31
CA ASP A 10 31.80 6.02 26.08
C ASP A 10 30.56 5.40 25.39
N ALA A 11 29.66 6.24 24.90
CA ALA A 11 28.50 5.78 24.10
C ALA A 11 28.94 5.14 22.76
N ASP A 12 29.87 5.77 22.05
CA ASP A 12 30.50 5.26 20.83
C ASP A 12 31.12 3.87 21.03
N THR A 13 31.89 3.70 22.12
CA THR A 13 32.52 2.41 22.47
C THR A 13 31.49 1.30 22.66
N ASN A 14 30.35 1.62 23.29
CA ASN A 14 29.27 0.66 23.49
C ASN A 14 28.56 0.31 22.16
N ILE A 15 28.33 1.29 21.29
CA ILE A 15 27.77 1.08 19.97
C ILE A 15 28.68 0.19 19.12
N CYS A 16 29.98 0.54 19.02
CA CYS A 16 30.96 -0.23 18.30
C CYS A 16 31.10 -1.68 18.81
N LYS A 17 31.03 -1.88 20.12
CA LYS A 17 31.08 -3.21 20.74
C LYS A 17 29.84 -4.05 20.39
N ASN A 18 28.66 -3.43 20.27
CA ASN A 18 27.46 -4.14 19.87
C ASN A 18 27.50 -4.47 18.37
N ILE A 19 27.92 -3.55 17.50
CA ILE A 19 28.12 -3.82 16.06
C ILE A 19 29.03 -5.06 15.87
N SER A 20 30.13 -5.17 16.59
CA SER A 20 31.07 -6.31 16.48
C SER A 20 30.53 -7.63 17.05
N LYS A 21 29.40 -7.65 17.74
CA LYS A 21 28.83 -8.85 18.39
C LYS A 21 27.76 -9.57 17.57
N PHE A 22 27.11 -8.85 16.71
CA PHE A 22 25.94 -9.34 15.97
C PHE A 22 26.31 -9.53 14.51
N ASP A 23 25.92 -10.66 13.95
CA ASP A 23 26.03 -10.94 12.53
C ASP A 23 24.72 -10.57 11.77
N ASP A 24 24.69 -10.83 10.47
CA ASP A 24 23.57 -10.48 9.61
C ASP A 24 22.25 -11.18 10.00
N SER A 25 22.31 -12.32 10.67
CA SER A 25 21.13 -13.06 11.11
C SER A 25 20.41 -12.40 12.31
N ASP A 26 21.12 -11.55 13.05
CA ASP A 26 20.66 -10.95 14.32
C ASP A 26 20.32 -9.45 14.21
N ARG A 27 20.08 -8.92 13.03
CA ARG A 27 19.81 -7.49 12.76
C ARG A 27 18.74 -6.88 13.65
N GLY A 28 17.63 -7.60 13.83
CA GLY A 28 16.54 -7.14 14.69
C GLY A 28 16.97 -6.97 16.14
N LEU A 29 17.79 -7.87 16.65
CA LEU A 29 18.35 -7.79 18.00
C LEU A 29 19.36 -6.65 18.12
N LEU A 30 20.20 -6.42 17.10
CA LEU A 30 21.12 -5.29 17.09
C LEU A 30 20.37 -3.97 17.21
N SER A 31 19.34 -3.75 16.38
CA SER A 31 18.58 -2.50 16.39
C SER A 31 17.95 -2.19 17.75
N GLN A 32 17.49 -3.20 18.48
CA GLN A 32 16.96 -3.05 19.84
C GLN A 32 18.08 -2.78 20.86
N ASN A 33 19.16 -3.54 20.79
CA ASN A 33 20.25 -3.45 21.76
C ASN A 33 21.04 -2.14 21.71
N ILE A 34 21.14 -1.51 20.53
CA ILE A 34 21.85 -0.22 20.39
C ILE A 34 20.93 1.00 20.56
N LEU A 35 19.60 0.81 20.62
CA LEU A 35 18.66 1.92 20.61
C LEU A 35 18.88 2.95 21.74
N SER A 36 19.05 2.48 22.95
CA SER A 36 19.32 3.35 24.12
C SER A 36 20.68 4.05 24.02
N GLN A 37 21.70 3.36 23.51
CA GLN A 37 23.03 3.92 23.29
C GLN A 37 23.01 4.96 22.17
N LEU A 38 22.29 4.71 21.04
CA LEU A 38 22.13 5.67 19.98
C LEU A 38 21.41 6.93 20.44
N ARG A 39 20.38 6.78 21.24
CA ARG A 39 19.66 7.91 21.82
C ARG A 39 20.57 8.78 22.68
N ASN A 40 21.31 8.19 23.64
CA ASN A 40 22.27 8.90 24.47
C ASN A 40 23.36 9.56 23.62
N PHE A 41 23.88 8.86 22.62
CA PHE A 41 24.92 9.36 21.71
C PHE A 41 24.45 10.63 20.98
N VAL A 42 23.25 10.63 20.39
CA VAL A 42 22.66 11.80 19.72
C VAL A 42 22.43 12.96 20.70
N GLU A 43 21.93 12.67 21.90
CA GLU A 43 21.71 13.68 22.95
C GLU A 43 23.00 14.34 23.40
N TYR A 44 24.09 13.56 23.63
CA TYR A 44 25.41 14.13 23.98
C TYR A 44 26.00 14.96 22.82
N ILE A 45 25.83 14.52 21.56
CA ILE A 45 26.26 15.30 20.39
C ILE A 45 25.48 16.61 20.31
N ALA A 46 24.18 16.60 20.55
CA ALA A 46 23.37 17.79 20.60
C ALA A 46 23.86 18.78 21.67
N MET A 47 24.18 18.26 22.86
CA MET A 47 24.75 19.07 23.92
C MET A 47 26.10 19.69 23.54
N LYS A 48 26.98 18.92 22.90
CA LYS A 48 28.29 19.43 22.43
C LYS A 48 28.15 20.55 21.40
N LEU A 49 27.24 20.40 20.45
CA LEU A 49 27.09 21.31 19.28
C LEU A 49 26.22 22.55 19.55
N CYS A 50 25.29 22.46 20.49
CA CYS A 50 24.32 23.53 20.77
C CYS A 50 24.53 24.26 22.09
N SER A 51 25.37 23.73 23.01
CA SER A 51 25.64 24.41 24.28
C SER A 51 26.66 25.54 24.10
N THR A 52 26.35 26.69 24.68
CA THR A 52 27.31 27.81 24.83
C THR A 52 28.24 27.63 26.00
N ASN A 53 27.95 26.71 26.92
CA ASN A 53 28.74 26.44 28.12
C ASN A 53 29.61 25.19 27.93
N ILE A 54 30.92 25.34 28.12
CA ILE A 54 31.91 24.26 27.92
C ILE A 54 31.81 23.17 29.01
N ASN A 55 31.27 23.47 30.18
CA ASN A 55 31.18 22.59 31.34
C ASN A 55 29.75 22.13 31.66
N VAL A 56 28.95 21.78 30.67
CA VAL A 56 27.60 21.24 30.90
C VAL A 56 27.72 19.79 31.42
N ASP A 57 26.92 19.48 32.44
CA ASP A 57 26.80 18.13 32.96
C ASP A 57 26.03 17.25 31.96
N PRO A 58 26.62 16.16 31.42
CA PRO A 58 25.95 15.25 30.50
C PRO A 58 24.65 14.63 31.04
N ASN A 59 24.48 14.60 32.37
CA ASN A 59 23.33 14.00 33.04
C ASN A 59 22.18 15.00 33.27
N ASN A 60 22.34 16.26 32.90
CA ASN A 60 21.28 17.26 33.07
C ASN A 60 20.16 17.06 32.03
N TYR A 61 19.05 16.47 32.46
CA TYR A 61 17.89 16.15 31.60
C TYR A 61 17.24 17.41 31.00
N ASP A 62 17.01 18.45 31.77
CA ASP A 62 16.35 19.68 31.32
C ASP A 62 17.16 20.39 30.23
N GLU A 63 18.46 20.40 30.37
CA GLU A 63 19.38 20.98 29.39
C GLU A 63 19.41 20.16 28.11
N ARG A 64 19.35 18.81 28.17
CA ARG A 64 19.23 17.96 26.99
C ARG A 64 17.96 18.28 26.20
N VAL A 65 16.82 18.30 26.87
CA VAL A 65 15.52 18.60 26.23
C VAL A 65 15.51 20.01 25.59
N ARG A 66 16.11 21.00 26.28
CA ARG A 66 16.26 22.34 25.76
C ARG A 66 17.11 22.38 24.49
N LEU A 67 18.26 21.72 24.49
CA LEU A 67 19.20 21.75 23.37
C LEU A 67 18.73 20.94 22.17
N LEU A 68 17.97 19.85 22.37
CA LEU A 68 17.29 19.15 21.30
C LEU A 68 16.28 20.03 20.53
N LYS A 69 15.57 20.92 21.22
CA LYS A 69 14.72 21.91 20.57
C LYS A 69 15.50 22.91 19.71
N VAL A 70 16.72 23.24 20.13
CA VAL A 70 17.62 24.13 19.37
C VAL A 70 18.10 23.44 18.08
N LEU A 71 18.34 22.13 18.08
CA LEU A 71 18.69 21.38 16.87
C LEU A 71 17.67 21.54 15.74
N LYS A 72 16.38 21.60 16.07
CA LYS A 72 15.30 21.77 15.10
C LYS A 72 15.44 23.06 14.29
N THR A 73 16.06 24.09 14.86
CA THR A 73 16.21 25.43 14.25
C THR A 73 17.52 25.58 13.46
N ARG A 74 18.44 24.61 13.57
CA ARG A 74 19.72 24.63 12.88
C ARG A 74 19.69 23.70 11.68
N GLY A 75 19.66 24.31 10.48
CA GLY A 75 19.57 23.56 9.22
C GLY A 75 20.69 22.53 9.04
N ASP A 76 21.91 22.86 9.43
CA ASP A 76 23.08 21.99 9.37
C ASP A 76 23.02 20.79 10.33
N LEU A 77 22.28 20.90 11.43
CA LEU A 77 22.15 19.88 12.48
C LEU A 77 20.77 19.19 12.49
N ARG A 78 19.89 19.53 11.56
CA ARG A 78 18.53 18.99 11.52
C ARG A 78 18.48 17.48 11.40
N PHE A 79 19.45 16.87 10.74
CA PHE A 79 19.55 15.41 10.66
C PHE A 79 19.69 14.73 12.02
N LEU A 80 20.36 15.37 12.99
CA LEU A 80 20.43 14.87 14.37
C LEU A 80 19.06 14.90 15.07
N TYR A 81 18.30 15.96 14.86
CA TYR A 81 16.93 16.06 15.38
C TYR A 81 16.03 14.99 14.79
N LYS A 82 16.05 14.82 13.46
CA LYS A 82 15.28 13.76 12.77
C LYS A 82 15.69 12.36 13.25
N PHE A 83 16.99 12.14 13.48
CA PHE A 83 17.45 10.87 14.01
C PHE A 83 16.96 10.62 15.44
N HIS A 84 17.01 11.62 16.31
CA HIS A 84 16.47 11.51 17.66
C HIS A 84 14.98 11.21 17.67
N GLU A 85 14.17 11.87 16.83
CA GLU A 85 12.75 11.55 16.66
C GLU A 85 12.53 10.10 16.21
N LEU A 86 13.31 9.63 15.23
CA LEU A 86 13.26 8.25 14.77
C LEU A 86 13.56 7.26 15.90
N LEU A 87 14.59 7.53 16.71
CA LEU A 87 14.96 6.70 17.85
C LEU A 87 13.87 6.68 18.94
N GLN A 88 13.21 7.80 19.20
CA GLN A 88 12.09 7.85 20.15
C GLN A 88 10.90 7.02 19.66
N LYS A 89 10.52 7.14 18.39
CA LYS A 89 9.43 6.35 17.78
C LYS A 89 9.77 4.86 17.78
N SER A 90 11.00 4.51 17.48
CA SER A 90 11.46 3.11 17.50
C SER A 90 11.37 2.48 18.88
N ALA A 91 11.59 3.24 19.95
CA ALA A 91 11.47 2.75 21.32
C ALA A 91 10.01 2.44 21.70
N SER A 92 9.05 3.25 21.22
CA SER A 92 7.64 3.17 21.62
C SER A 92 6.81 2.25 20.72
N HIS A 93 7.22 2.01 19.47
CA HIS A 93 6.37 1.42 18.44
C HIS A 93 7.06 0.37 17.56
N TYR A 94 8.18 -0.17 18.05
CA TYR A 94 9.01 -1.12 17.31
C TYR A 94 8.28 -2.40 16.86
N THR A 95 7.36 -2.90 17.68
CA THR A 95 6.64 -4.17 17.43
C THR A 95 5.56 -4.08 16.37
N LEU A 96 5.25 -2.88 15.86
CA LEU A 96 4.13 -2.63 14.95
C LEU A 96 4.38 -3.06 13.50
N ASP A 97 5.64 -3.18 13.10
CA ASP A 97 6.01 -3.54 11.73
C ASP A 97 7.24 -4.44 11.74
N GLU A 98 7.06 -5.73 11.55
CA GLU A 98 8.18 -6.70 11.54
C GLU A 98 9.20 -6.43 10.41
N ASN A 99 8.78 -5.70 9.35
CA ASN A 99 9.68 -5.25 8.28
C ASN A 99 10.41 -3.94 8.63
N ALA A 100 10.04 -3.28 9.72
CA ALA A 100 10.67 -2.04 10.17
C ALA A 100 12.14 -2.25 10.58
N SER A 101 12.55 -3.46 10.96
CA SER A 101 13.91 -3.72 11.40
C SER A 101 14.96 -3.46 10.30
N GLU A 102 14.77 -3.98 9.09
CA GLU A 102 15.72 -3.77 7.98
C GLU A 102 15.72 -2.30 7.52
N ARG A 103 14.55 -1.74 7.34
CA ARG A 103 14.38 -0.34 6.96
C ARG A 103 14.95 0.60 8.01
N LEU A 104 14.76 0.26 9.27
CA LEU A 104 15.30 0.98 10.41
C LEU A 104 16.83 0.88 10.46
N MET A 105 17.41 -0.27 10.17
CA MET A 105 18.85 -0.47 10.09
C MET A 105 19.49 0.39 9.00
N LEU A 106 18.91 0.45 7.79
CA LEU A 106 19.40 1.33 6.73
C LEU A 106 19.34 2.81 7.16
N LYS A 107 18.26 3.22 7.85
CA LYS A 107 18.14 4.58 8.39
C LYS A 107 19.14 4.85 9.51
N TYR A 108 19.37 3.91 10.41
CA TYR A 108 20.39 4.05 11.44
C TYR A 108 21.78 4.23 10.84
N TYR A 109 22.13 3.41 9.87
CA TYR A 109 23.42 3.52 9.16
C TYR A 109 23.56 4.87 8.45
N GLU A 110 22.53 5.32 7.74
CA GLU A 110 22.48 6.65 7.10
C GLU A 110 22.85 7.76 8.11
N TYR A 111 22.14 7.78 9.24
CA TYR A 111 22.38 8.82 10.25
C TYR A 111 23.73 8.67 10.95
N LEU A 112 24.20 7.46 11.20
CA LEU A 112 25.51 7.21 11.79
C LEU A 112 26.64 7.67 10.86
N LEU A 113 26.53 7.44 9.55
CA LEU A 113 27.49 7.98 8.57
C LEU A 113 27.48 9.51 8.55
N LYS A 114 26.31 10.14 8.58
CA LYS A 114 26.18 11.61 8.67
C LYS A 114 26.85 12.14 9.95
N ILE A 115 26.63 11.49 11.09
CA ILE A 115 27.25 11.84 12.38
C ILE A 115 28.78 11.69 12.31
N ARG A 116 29.28 10.55 11.83
CA ARG A 116 30.73 10.29 11.69
C ARG A 116 31.40 11.36 10.87
N THR A 117 30.84 11.66 9.71
CA THR A 117 31.37 12.68 8.81
C THR A 117 31.36 14.06 9.46
N TYR A 118 30.23 14.45 10.07
CA TYR A 118 30.10 15.76 10.71
C TYR A 118 31.07 15.96 11.88
N LEU A 119 31.15 14.97 12.81
CA LEU A 119 32.04 15.06 13.98
C LEU A 119 33.50 15.03 13.59
N SER A 120 33.88 14.26 12.57
CA SER A 120 35.24 14.22 12.05
C SER A 120 35.66 15.57 11.46
N GLN A 121 34.80 16.17 10.63
CA GLN A 121 35.10 17.40 9.90
C GLN A 121 35.05 18.66 10.81
N ILE A 122 34.04 18.76 11.67
CA ILE A 122 33.72 19.98 12.42
C ILE A 122 34.33 19.94 13.82
N CYS A 123 34.32 18.77 14.46
CA CYS A 123 34.78 18.63 15.87
C CYS A 123 36.11 17.95 15.99
N ASN A 124 36.69 17.47 14.91
CA ASN A 124 37.92 16.65 14.93
C ASN A 124 37.84 15.47 15.93
N LEU A 125 36.62 14.89 16.05
CA LEU A 125 36.32 13.77 16.92
C LEU A 125 36.08 12.52 16.07
N GLN A 126 36.92 11.49 16.30
CA GLN A 126 36.83 10.22 15.57
C GLN A 126 35.92 9.26 16.35
N VAL A 127 34.76 8.89 15.74
CA VAL A 127 33.76 7.96 16.28
C VAL A 127 33.42 6.90 15.25
N LEU A 128 32.73 5.86 15.67
CA LEU A 128 32.17 4.81 14.80
C LEU A 128 33.24 4.18 13.88
N LYS A 129 34.37 3.76 14.48
CA LYS A 129 35.54 3.24 13.73
C LYS A 129 35.26 1.95 12.97
N ASN A 130 34.32 1.14 13.44
CA ASN A 130 33.92 -0.12 12.83
C ASN A 130 32.52 -0.04 12.23
N ILE A 131 32.09 1.13 11.75
CA ILE A 131 30.76 1.27 11.11
C ILE A 131 30.63 0.43 9.84
N GLU A 132 31.76 0.06 9.23
CA GLU A 132 31.81 -0.81 8.06
C GLU A 132 31.31 -2.24 8.36
N ASP A 133 31.43 -2.68 9.63
CA ASP A 133 30.91 -3.96 10.11
C ASP A 133 29.42 -3.90 10.45
N PHE A 134 28.75 -2.74 10.22
CA PHE A 134 27.33 -2.63 10.48
C PHE A 134 26.56 -3.51 9.50
N PRO A 135 25.67 -4.41 9.96
CA PRO A 135 25.07 -5.44 9.12
C PRO A 135 24.05 -4.86 8.16
N ILE A 136 24.54 -4.31 7.07
CA ILE A 136 23.75 -3.91 5.89
C ILE A 136 24.05 -4.94 4.82
N ASP A 137 23.20 -5.93 4.71
CA ASP A 137 23.37 -6.93 3.68
C ASP A 137 23.18 -6.34 2.29
N THR A 138 24.13 -6.60 1.41
CA THR A 138 24.00 -6.30 -0.01
C THR A 138 24.55 -7.49 -0.79
N ASP A 139 23.65 -8.13 -1.55
CA ASP A 139 24.03 -9.11 -2.57
C ASP A 139 25.05 -8.51 -3.55
N ASN A 140 25.94 -9.35 -4.11
CA ASN A 140 26.98 -8.90 -5.05
C ASN A 140 26.40 -8.18 -6.29
N ASP A 141 25.26 -8.65 -6.81
CA ASP A 141 24.60 -8.03 -7.95
C ASP A 141 24.02 -6.65 -7.58
N MET A 142 23.53 -6.50 -6.37
CA MET A 142 23.09 -5.23 -5.81
C MET A 142 24.24 -4.26 -5.60
N ASN A 143 25.39 -4.74 -5.16
CA ASN A 143 26.59 -3.92 -5.03
C ASN A 143 27.05 -3.39 -6.39
N GLU A 144 27.08 -4.23 -7.44
CA GLU A 144 27.39 -3.80 -8.80
C GLU A 144 26.39 -2.75 -9.30
N TYR A 145 25.10 -2.97 -9.07
CA TYR A 145 24.02 -2.05 -9.44
C TYR A 145 24.18 -0.68 -8.76
N HIS A 146 24.34 -0.66 -7.45
CA HIS A 146 24.53 0.58 -6.68
C HIS A 146 25.82 1.30 -7.05
N GLN A 147 26.92 0.56 -7.27
CA GLN A 147 28.20 1.15 -7.68
C GLN A 147 28.09 1.85 -9.02
N LYS A 148 27.50 1.19 -10.04
CA LYS A 148 27.32 1.79 -11.36
C LYS A 148 26.45 3.04 -11.34
N ILE A 149 25.38 3.04 -10.52
CA ILE A 149 24.54 4.23 -10.35
C ILE A 149 25.31 5.36 -9.67
N ALA A 150 26.04 5.07 -8.59
CA ALA A 150 26.84 6.05 -7.88
C ALA A 150 27.90 6.69 -8.81
N GLU A 151 28.59 5.88 -9.65
CA GLU A 151 29.52 6.37 -10.66
C GLU A 151 28.87 7.34 -11.65
N LYS A 152 27.62 7.08 -12.06
CA LYS A 152 26.88 7.96 -12.96
C LYS A 152 26.48 9.27 -12.28
N ILE A 153 26.06 9.22 -11.02
CA ILE A 153 25.74 10.43 -10.24
C ILE A 153 27.00 11.29 -10.03
N ASP A 154 28.12 10.66 -9.62
CA ASP A 154 29.37 11.39 -9.29
C ASP A 154 30.08 11.98 -10.53
N ASN A 155 29.97 11.33 -11.69
CA ASN A 155 30.64 11.74 -12.92
C ASN A 155 29.82 12.72 -13.79
N PHE A 156 28.65 13.12 -13.33
CA PHE A 156 27.79 14.03 -14.09
C PHE A 156 28.40 15.43 -14.19
N SER A 157 28.58 15.91 -15.41
CA SER A 157 28.91 17.31 -15.71
C SER A 157 27.69 18.00 -16.33
N LEU A 158 27.33 19.17 -15.84
CA LEU A 158 26.14 19.99 -16.21
C LEU A 158 25.97 20.31 -17.74
N SER A 159 26.79 19.76 -18.61
CA SER A 159 26.78 20.05 -20.05
C SER A 159 25.91 19.12 -20.90
N SER A 160 25.30 18.07 -20.35
CA SER A 160 24.56 17.11 -21.15
C SER A 160 23.09 17.02 -20.71
N GLY A 161 22.23 17.73 -21.46
CA GLY A 161 20.83 17.30 -21.67
C GLY A 161 19.89 17.20 -20.48
N THR A 162 20.04 18.04 -19.44
CA THR A 162 19.09 18.07 -18.31
C THR A 162 17.72 18.53 -18.80
N ILE A 163 16.71 17.73 -18.57
CA ILE A 163 15.30 18.05 -18.86
C ILE A 163 14.66 18.58 -17.57
N ASN A 164 14.24 19.85 -17.58
CA ASN A 164 13.42 20.38 -16.50
C ASN A 164 12.02 19.80 -16.60
N TYR A 165 11.70 18.92 -15.69
CA TYR A 165 10.36 18.39 -15.52
C TYR A 165 9.48 19.46 -14.89
N ASN A 166 8.57 20.05 -15.64
CA ASN A 166 7.59 21.01 -15.13
C ASN A 166 6.42 20.36 -14.40
N GLU A 167 6.30 19.05 -14.53
CA GLU A 167 5.24 18.28 -13.86
C GLU A 167 5.52 18.12 -12.38
N ARG A 168 4.44 18.13 -11.60
CA ARG A 168 4.49 17.90 -10.15
C ARG A 168 4.49 16.41 -9.87
N LEU A 169 5.29 15.99 -8.91
CA LEU A 169 5.52 14.60 -8.57
C LEU A 169 5.31 14.40 -7.06
N TYR A 170 4.57 13.36 -6.66
CA TYR A 170 4.51 12.91 -5.27
C TYR A 170 5.56 11.84 -5.02
N ILE A 171 6.40 12.05 -4.02
CA ILE A 171 7.35 11.06 -3.56
C ILE A 171 6.59 10.00 -2.78
N GLN A 172 6.77 8.74 -3.17
CA GLN A 172 6.15 7.58 -2.50
C GLN A 172 7.12 6.96 -1.48
N LYS A 173 8.42 7.01 -1.78
CA LYS A 173 9.46 6.40 -0.98
C LYS A 173 10.83 6.96 -1.33
N ILE A 174 11.67 7.13 -0.33
CA ILE A 174 13.10 7.39 -0.47
C ILE A 174 13.84 6.28 0.27
N LYS A 175 14.68 5.52 -0.45
CA LYS A 175 15.49 4.44 0.09
C LYS A 175 16.96 4.83 -0.01
N PRO A 176 17.70 4.92 1.10
CA PRO A 176 19.14 5.15 1.03
C PRO A 176 19.87 3.90 0.57
N PHE A 177 20.95 4.09 -0.20
CA PHE A 177 21.96 3.09 -0.47
C PHE A 177 23.36 3.69 -0.35
N PHE A 178 24.37 2.85 -0.23
CA PHE A 178 25.68 3.28 0.22
C PHE A 178 26.77 2.73 -0.69
N VAL A 179 27.67 3.61 -1.15
CA VAL A 179 28.83 3.24 -1.97
C VAL A 179 30.04 4.02 -1.50
N ASN A 180 31.10 3.33 -1.10
CA ASN A 180 32.33 3.96 -0.59
C ASN A 180 32.07 5.02 0.49
N GLU A 181 31.24 4.67 1.48
CA GLU A 181 30.82 5.55 2.60
C GLU A 181 30.03 6.80 2.19
N LYS A 182 29.71 6.97 0.93
CA LYS A 182 28.79 8.02 0.45
C LYS A 182 27.35 7.53 0.47
N ILE A 183 26.44 8.47 0.71
CA ILE A 183 25.01 8.21 0.77
C ILE A 183 24.37 8.64 -0.52
N TYR A 184 23.62 7.74 -1.14
CA TYR A 184 22.78 7.97 -2.30
C TYR A 184 21.36 7.55 -1.99
N TYR A 185 20.41 7.97 -2.81
CA TYR A 185 19.00 7.69 -2.62
C TYR A 185 18.37 7.16 -3.90
N GLU A 186 17.61 6.09 -3.76
CA GLU A 186 16.63 5.62 -4.73
C GLU A 186 15.28 6.25 -4.39
N VAL A 187 14.74 7.08 -5.28
CA VAL A 187 13.52 7.84 -5.09
C VAL A 187 12.41 7.28 -5.97
N THR A 188 11.38 6.73 -5.35
CA THR A 188 10.17 6.27 -6.03
C THR A 188 9.12 7.37 -6.00
N PHE A 189 8.57 7.75 -7.14
CA PHE A 189 7.60 8.83 -7.24
C PHE A 189 6.52 8.57 -8.30
N THR A 190 5.44 9.35 -8.24
CA THR A 190 4.30 9.32 -9.17
C THR A 190 3.92 10.74 -9.58
N LEU A 191 3.17 10.89 -10.68
CA LEU A 191 2.56 12.18 -11.03
C LEU A 191 1.64 12.67 -9.90
N ALA A 192 1.70 13.96 -9.59
CA ALA A 192 0.90 14.58 -8.56
C ALA A 192 -0.42 15.11 -9.13
N THR A 193 -1.35 14.21 -9.46
CA THR A 193 -2.73 14.52 -9.84
C THR A 193 -3.70 14.07 -8.76
N ASP A 194 -4.90 14.63 -8.69
CA ASP A 194 -5.91 14.25 -7.68
C ASP A 194 -6.49 12.84 -7.95
N ASN A 195 -6.30 12.30 -9.17
CA ASN A 195 -6.79 11.00 -9.63
C ASN A 195 -5.70 9.93 -9.82
N VAL A 196 -4.55 10.07 -9.19
CA VAL A 196 -3.38 9.21 -9.44
C VAL A 196 -3.68 7.74 -9.24
N SER A 197 -3.44 6.97 -10.29
CA SER A 197 -3.18 5.54 -10.18
C SER A 197 -1.90 5.34 -9.35
N LYS A 198 -2.01 4.70 -8.19
CA LYS A 198 -0.86 4.35 -7.33
C LYS A 198 0.15 3.41 -8.01
N PHE A 199 -0.05 3.10 -9.27
CA PHE A 199 0.64 2.06 -10.01
C PHE A 199 1.66 2.60 -11.01
N ASP A 200 1.59 3.87 -11.41
CA ASP A 200 2.59 4.49 -12.30
C ASP A 200 3.77 5.05 -11.49
N ARG A 201 4.44 4.14 -10.79
CA ARG A 201 5.62 4.50 -10.00
C ARG A 201 6.84 4.50 -10.90
N VAL A 202 7.67 5.53 -10.76
CA VAL A 202 8.95 5.67 -11.45
C VAL A 202 10.05 5.77 -10.41
N ILE A 203 11.24 5.29 -10.77
CA ILE A 203 12.42 5.32 -9.92
C ILE A 203 13.44 6.26 -10.54
N ALA A 204 14.04 7.12 -9.72
CA ALA A 204 15.21 7.90 -10.06
C ALA A 204 16.22 7.90 -8.90
N PHE A 205 17.45 8.27 -9.19
CA PHE A 205 18.55 8.23 -8.24
C PHE A 205 19.15 9.60 -8.00
N THR A 206 19.63 9.84 -6.79
CA THR A 206 20.25 11.11 -6.43
C THR A 206 21.17 10.98 -5.21
N SER A 207 22.05 11.96 -5.01
CA SER A 207 22.77 12.18 -3.76
C SER A 207 22.15 13.29 -2.90
N LEU A 208 21.04 13.91 -3.35
CA LEU A 208 20.39 15.03 -2.69
C LEU A 208 19.43 14.58 -1.59
N ASP A 209 19.38 15.32 -0.47
CA ASP A 209 18.34 15.16 0.56
C ASP A 209 17.06 15.84 0.07
N ILE A 210 16.00 15.07 -0.21
CA ILE A 210 14.73 15.53 -0.76
C ILE A 210 13.65 15.45 0.31
N LEU A 211 12.79 16.48 0.38
CA LEU A 211 11.64 16.47 1.27
C LEU A 211 10.51 15.63 0.67
N GLU A 212 10.11 14.56 1.36
CA GLU A 212 9.09 13.60 0.88
C GLU A 212 7.62 14.00 1.16
N ASN A 213 7.39 15.02 1.99
CA ASN A 213 6.04 15.37 2.46
C ASN A 213 5.14 16.00 1.40
N TYR A 214 5.72 16.72 0.42
CA TYR A 214 4.97 17.53 -0.54
C TYR A 214 5.26 17.10 -1.98
N ALA A 215 4.40 17.54 -2.90
CA ALA A 215 4.74 17.44 -4.30
C ALA A 215 5.99 18.26 -4.61
N VAL A 216 6.82 17.73 -5.51
CA VAL A 216 8.07 18.34 -5.96
C VAL A 216 8.12 18.44 -7.49
N LYS A 217 9.01 19.28 -7.98
CA LYS A 217 9.44 19.30 -9.38
C LYS A 217 10.90 18.89 -9.42
N PHE A 218 11.28 18.08 -10.40
CA PHE A 218 12.62 17.58 -10.59
C PHE A 218 13.28 18.13 -11.85
N SER A 219 14.59 18.36 -11.80
CA SER A 219 15.44 18.34 -12.99
C SER A 219 16.03 16.96 -13.09
N ILE A 220 15.77 16.26 -14.18
CA ILE A 220 16.15 14.84 -14.38
C ILE A 220 16.94 14.73 -15.69
N HIS A 221 17.99 13.92 -15.69
CA HIS A 221 18.59 13.43 -16.93
C HIS A 221 18.53 11.90 -17.00
N LYS A 222 18.60 11.39 -18.22
CA LYS A 222 18.62 9.96 -18.51
C LYS A 222 20.04 9.51 -18.76
N ASP A 223 20.40 8.35 -18.20
CA ASP A 223 21.67 7.69 -18.46
C ASP A 223 21.45 6.18 -18.60
N MET A 224 22.48 5.46 -19.05
CA MET A 224 22.43 4.03 -19.27
C MET A 224 23.39 3.32 -18.35
N ILE A 225 22.92 2.25 -17.72
CA ILE A 225 23.77 1.31 -16.98
C ILE A 225 23.68 -0.09 -17.60
N SER A 226 24.69 -0.92 -17.35
CA SER A 226 24.73 -2.33 -17.78
C SER A 226 25.01 -3.19 -16.58
N ILE A 227 24.11 -4.14 -16.31
CA ILE A 227 24.25 -5.14 -15.25
C ILE A 227 24.38 -6.50 -15.92
N GLY A 228 25.53 -7.13 -15.77
CA GLY A 228 25.86 -8.30 -16.56
C GLY A 228 25.73 -8.01 -18.07
N ASN A 229 24.90 -8.78 -18.77
CA ASN A 229 24.64 -8.60 -20.21
C ASN A 229 23.43 -7.69 -20.53
N ASN A 230 22.70 -7.21 -19.53
CA ASN A 230 21.49 -6.45 -19.72
C ASN A 230 21.76 -4.96 -19.56
N LYS A 231 21.12 -4.14 -20.40
CA LYS A 231 21.18 -2.68 -20.32
C LYS A 231 19.83 -2.11 -19.95
N MET A 232 19.85 -1.03 -19.18
CA MET A 232 18.63 -0.28 -18.86
C MET A 232 18.91 1.23 -18.78
N GLU A 233 17.88 2.01 -19.10
CA GLU A 233 17.86 3.44 -18.86
C GLU A 233 17.58 3.69 -17.37
N ILE A 234 18.34 4.58 -16.76
CA ILE A 234 18.13 5.10 -15.42
C ILE A 234 17.85 6.59 -15.47
N LEU A 235 17.10 7.08 -14.47
CA LEU A 235 16.84 8.51 -14.27
C LEU A 235 17.67 9.00 -13.09
N ILE A 236 18.33 10.15 -13.25
CA ILE A 236 19.12 10.80 -12.20
C ILE A 236 18.53 12.17 -11.92
N ILE A 237 18.28 12.48 -10.64
CA ILE A 237 17.75 13.77 -10.20
C ILE A 237 18.92 14.69 -9.89
N ASP A 238 19.04 15.77 -10.64
CA ASP A 238 20.09 16.79 -10.51
C ASP A 238 19.73 17.89 -9.53
N SER A 239 18.44 18.22 -9.46
CA SER A 239 17.92 19.21 -8.53
C SER A 239 16.41 19.00 -8.30
N TRP A 240 15.92 19.58 -7.22
CA TRP A 240 14.49 19.50 -6.87
C TRP A 240 13.97 20.83 -6.33
N GLN A 241 12.67 21.05 -6.46
CA GLN A 241 11.97 22.20 -5.92
C GLN A 241 10.62 21.76 -5.34
N ALA A 242 10.30 22.24 -4.13
CA ALA A 242 8.97 22.06 -3.55
C ALA A 242 7.90 22.72 -4.42
N SER A 243 6.75 22.08 -4.55
CA SER A 243 5.67 22.54 -5.43
C SER A 243 4.29 22.35 -4.78
N ILE A 244 4.03 23.05 -3.67
CA ILE A 244 2.70 23.14 -3.09
C ILE A 244 1.88 24.09 -3.96
N ARG A 245 0.73 23.67 -4.49
CA ARG A 245 -0.11 24.53 -5.34
C ARG A 245 -0.76 25.68 -4.54
N PRO A 246 -0.98 26.85 -5.14
CA PRO A 246 -1.78 27.89 -4.52
C PRO A 246 -3.17 27.44 -4.06
N CYS A 247 -3.83 26.53 -4.83
CA CYS A 247 -5.12 25.97 -4.44
C CYS A 247 -5.05 25.11 -3.16
N GLU A 248 -3.94 24.42 -2.91
CA GLU A 248 -3.69 23.65 -1.69
C GLU A 248 -3.55 24.58 -0.48
N LEU A 249 -2.78 25.65 -0.62
CA LEU A 249 -2.66 26.70 0.41
C LEU A 249 -3.99 27.45 0.63
N ASN A 250 -4.77 27.67 -0.42
CA ASN A 250 -6.09 28.30 -0.34
C ASN A 250 -7.09 27.42 0.41
N ASN A 251 -7.12 26.12 0.12
CA ASN A 251 -7.97 25.17 0.85
C ASN A 251 -7.55 25.08 2.33
N PHE A 252 -6.24 25.09 2.62
CA PHE A 252 -5.76 25.19 3.99
C PHE A 252 -6.19 26.50 4.66
N GLY A 253 -6.03 27.63 3.98
CA GLY A 253 -6.46 28.95 4.48
C GLY A 253 -7.96 29.05 4.74
N TYR A 254 -8.78 28.38 3.91
CA TYR A 254 -10.22 28.32 4.06
C TYR A 254 -10.66 27.77 5.45
N ILE A 255 -9.89 26.85 6.00
CA ILE A 255 -10.15 26.24 7.33
C ILE A 255 -10.24 27.33 8.42
N PHE A 256 -9.48 28.41 8.29
CA PHE A 256 -9.41 29.50 9.31
C PHE A 256 -10.34 30.67 9.03
N THR A 257 -10.51 31.02 7.77
CA THR A 257 -11.15 32.29 7.38
C THR A 257 -12.43 32.11 6.58
N GLY A 258 -12.74 30.88 6.12
CA GLY A 258 -13.81 30.61 5.17
C GLY A 258 -13.57 31.23 3.78
N LYS A 259 -12.46 31.91 3.56
CA LYS A 259 -12.01 32.49 2.29
C LYS A 259 -10.49 32.56 2.28
N SER A 260 -9.88 32.37 1.12
CA SER A 260 -8.44 32.58 0.94
C SER A 260 -8.16 32.90 -0.52
N GLU A 261 -7.23 33.82 -0.78
CA GLU A 261 -6.82 34.27 -2.12
C GLU A 261 -5.30 34.30 -2.25
N ILE A 262 -4.68 33.14 -2.24
CA ILE A 262 -3.24 33.00 -2.52
C ILE A 262 -3.09 32.71 -4.02
N LYS A 263 -2.23 33.50 -4.68
CA LYS A 263 -1.95 33.39 -6.13
C LYS A 263 -0.50 32.98 -6.37
N SER A 264 -0.24 32.30 -7.47
CA SER A 264 1.10 31.85 -7.86
C SER A 264 2.09 32.99 -8.13
N ASN A 265 1.60 34.19 -8.46
CA ASN A 265 2.42 35.37 -8.66
C ASN A 265 2.67 36.19 -7.38
N ASN A 266 2.42 35.63 -6.23
CA ASN A 266 2.66 36.25 -4.93
C ASN A 266 4.10 35.99 -4.49
N LEU A 267 4.87 37.08 -4.24
CA LEU A 267 6.26 36.99 -3.78
C LEU A 267 6.42 36.14 -2.49
N VAL A 268 5.45 36.18 -1.58
CA VAL A 268 5.45 35.35 -0.37
C VAL A 268 5.39 33.87 -0.72
N TYR A 269 4.61 33.52 -1.73
CA TYR A 269 4.51 32.13 -2.21
C TYR A 269 5.84 31.64 -2.77
N ASP A 270 6.46 32.42 -3.66
CA ASP A 270 7.75 32.06 -4.28
C ASP A 270 8.86 31.96 -3.23
N ASN A 271 8.92 32.90 -2.29
CA ASN A 271 9.89 32.90 -1.21
C ASN A 271 9.70 31.70 -0.28
N LEU A 272 8.44 31.31 0.01
CA LEU A 272 8.13 30.13 0.82
C LEU A 272 8.59 28.85 0.10
N MET A 273 8.26 28.67 -1.19
CA MET A 273 8.69 27.51 -1.96
C MET A 273 10.23 27.41 -2.02
N ASN A 274 10.90 28.53 -2.24
CA ASN A 274 12.37 28.60 -2.21
C ASN A 274 12.96 28.26 -0.84
N PHE A 275 12.32 28.73 0.25
CA PHE A 275 12.74 28.40 1.61
C PHE A 275 12.64 26.90 1.87
N ILE A 276 11.45 26.29 1.57
CA ILE A 276 11.23 24.85 1.74
C ILE A 276 12.24 24.04 0.92
N SER A 277 12.48 24.42 -0.33
CA SER A 277 13.40 23.72 -1.24
C SER A 277 14.85 23.76 -0.75
N LYS A 278 15.30 24.89 -0.22
CA LYS A 278 16.68 25.09 0.25
C LYS A 278 16.95 24.46 1.61
N THR A 279 15.93 24.39 2.47
CA THR A 279 16.10 23.97 3.86
C THR A 279 15.54 22.56 4.13
N ALA A 280 14.81 21.98 3.18
CA ALA A 280 14.00 20.76 3.35
C ALA A 280 13.11 20.80 4.62
N THR A 281 12.65 22.02 5.02
CA THR A 281 11.78 22.23 6.19
C THR A 281 10.33 22.13 5.78
N ASN A 282 9.57 21.20 6.36
CA ASN A 282 8.14 21.11 6.12
C ASN A 282 7.36 22.20 6.89
N LEU A 283 6.11 22.45 6.51
CA LEU A 283 5.28 23.50 7.12
C LEU A 283 4.96 23.22 8.59
N LEU A 284 4.78 21.96 8.97
CA LEU A 284 4.53 21.59 10.36
C LEU A 284 5.71 21.95 11.25
N ASP A 285 6.92 21.64 10.81
CA ASP A 285 8.15 21.98 11.52
C ASP A 285 8.31 23.50 11.64
N LEU A 286 8.04 24.23 10.55
CA LEU A 286 8.09 25.70 10.55
C LEU A 286 7.09 26.28 11.57
N LEU A 287 5.86 25.76 11.62
CA LEU A 287 4.81 26.30 12.51
C LEU A 287 4.94 25.82 13.96
N THR A 288 5.72 24.82 14.25
CA THR A 288 5.94 24.31 15.62
C THR A 288 7.31 24.68 16.21
N CYS A 289 8.18 25.33 15.42
CA CYS A 289 9.49 25.79 15.91
C CYS A 289 9.41 26.93 16.94
N PRO A 290 10.51 27.27 17.68
CA PRO A 290 10.56 28.43 18.60
C PRO A 290 10.22 29.76 17.93
N ASP A 291 9.69 30.74 18.73
CA ASP A 291 9.18 32.02 18.21
C ASP A 291 10.26 32.82 17.48
N ASP A 292 11.46 32.89 18.04
CA ASP A 292 12.56 33.67 17.45
C ASP A 292 12.92 33.18 16.07
N PHE A 293 12.98 31.86 15.87
CA PHE A 293 13.25 31.25 14.56
C PHE A 293 12.08 31.50 13.59
N TYR A 294 10.84 31.24 14.01
CA TYR A 294 9.66 31.53 13.19
C TYR A 294 9.60 32.97 12.71
N ASN A 295 9.77 33.92 13.64
CA ASN A 295 9.73 35.33 13.31
C ASN A 295 10.86 35.75 12.36
N SER A 296 12.06 35.19 12.53
CA SER A 296 13.16 35.41 11.60
C SER A 296 12.86 34.91 10.19
N VAL A 297 12.35 33.68 10.08
CA VAL A 297 11.96 33.07 8.79
C VAL A 297 10.79 33.85 8.15
N LYS A 298 9.79 34.20 8.96
CA LYS A 298 8.66 35.05 8.53
C LYS A 298 9.17 36.36 7.94
N ALA A 299 10.05 37.08 8.64
CA ALA A 299 10.62 38.34 8.18
C ALA A 299 11.32 38.23 6.83
N ILE A 300 12.09 37.13 6.61
CA ILE A 300 12.77 36.87 5.34
C ILE A 300 11.76 36.62 4.21
N ILE A 301 10.73 35.79 4.48
CA ILE A 301 9.78 35.39 3.43
C ILE A 301 8.87 36.54 3.03
N ILE A 302 8.44 37.39 3.96
CA ILE A 302 7.57 38.53 3.68
C ILE A 302 8.33 39.79 3.25
N GLU A 303 9.66 39.74 3.19
CA GLU A 303 10.47 40.90 2.77
C GLU A 303 10.02 41.41 1.39
N ARG A 304 9.71 42.72 1.29
CA ARG A 304 9.19 43.38 0.09
C ARG A 304 7.83 42.91 -0.43
N ALA A 305 7.12 42.03 0.33
CA ALA A 305 5.81 41.55 -0.08
C ALA A 305 4.71 42.55 0.26
N LYS A 306 3.75 42.76 -0.66
CA LYS A 306 2.56 43.60 -0.46
C LYS A 306 1.40 42.87 0.21
N ASN A 307 1.36 41.56 0.11
CA ASN A 307 0.29 40.70 0.64
C ASN A 307 0.91 39.62 1.54
N THR A 308 0.56 39.65 2.83
CA THR A 308 1.05 38.74 3.88
C THR A 308 0.00 37.79 4.39
N ALA A 309 -1.19 37.73 3.77
CA ALA A 309 -2.36 36.97 4.22
C ALA A 309 -2.05 35.50 4.57
N LEU A 310 -1.07 34.88 3.88
CA LEU A 310 -0.65 33.51 4.18
C LEU A 310 -0.04 33.40 5.59
N PHE A 311 0.77 34.38 6.01
CA PHE A 311 1.36 34.35 7.34
C PHE A 311 0.36 34.73 8.43
N ASP A 312 -0.69 35.53 8.12
CA ASP A 312 -1.78 35.77 9.05
C ASP A 312 -2.52 34.47 9.38
N ILE A 313 -2.73 33.61 8.36
CA ILE A 313 -3.27 32.25 8.55
C ILE A 313 -2.31 31.36 9.36
N PHE A 314 -1.03 31.40 9.04
CA PHE A 314 -0.01 30.63 9.76
C PHE A 314 0.13 31.04 11.22
N ASP A 315 0.00 32.34 11.54
CA ASP A 315 0.03 32.83 12.92
C ASP A 315 -1.16 32.30 13.75
N VAL A 316 -2.37 32.28 13.17
CA VAL A 316 -3.56 31.68 13.82
C VAL A 316 -3.37 30.18 14.00
N CYS A 317 -2.92 29.47 12.96
CA CYS A 317 -2.62 28.05 13.03
C CYS A 317 -1.59 27.75 14.11
N ARG A 318 -0.48 28.50 14.15
CA ARG A 318 0.56 28.37 15.15
C ARG A 318 0.05 28.53 16.59
N ASN A 319 -0.87 29.48 16.82
CA ASN A 319 -1.49 29.65 18.14
C ASN A 319 -2.29 28.39 18.55
N ILE A 320 -3.05 27.80 17.63
CA ILE A 320 -3.81 26.56 17.88
C ILE A 320 -2.86 25.40 18.20
N LEU A 321 -1.79 25.25 17.42
CA LEU A 321 -0.81 24.16 17.60
C LEU A 321 -0.04 24.29 18.92
N LYS A 322 0.39 25.49 19.31
CA LYS A 322 1.15 25.73 20.52
C LYS A 322 0.34 25.50 21.80
N ASN A 323 -0.92 25.91 21.78
CA ASN A 323 -1.82 25.77 22.93
C ASN A 323 -2.58 24.45 22.92
N ASN A 324 -2.26 23.54 21.96
CA ASN A 324 -2.91 22.25 21.79
C ASN A 324 -4.44 22.34 21.85
N LEU A 325 -5.00 23.35 21.13
CA LEU A 325 -6.45 23.56 21.07
C LEU A 325 -7.13 22.50 20.22
N ALA A 326 -8.43 22.32 20.39
CA ALA A 326 -9.23 21.37 19.62
C ALA A 326 -9.05 21.61 18.10
N GLY A 327 -8.81 20.55 17.34
CA GLY A 327 -8.48 20.60 15.91
C GLY A 327 -6.99 20.65 15.61
N SER A 328 -6.12 20.77 16.63
CA SER A 328 -4.67 20.85 16.44
C SER A 328 -4.08 19.65 15.73
N ASN A 329 -4.55 18.43 16.02
CA ASN A 329 -4.06 17.20 15.41
C ASN A 329 -4.48 17.08 13.94
N ILE A 330 -5.69 17.53 13.60
CA ILE A 330 -6.13 17.63 12.20
C ILE A 330 -5.22 18.60 11.44
N LEU A 331 -4.96 19.77 12.00
CA LEU A 331 -4.07 20.76 11.40
C LEU A 331 -2.64 20.25 11.23
N ARG A 332 -2.11 19.50 12.23
CA ARG A 332 -0.79 18.85 12.14
C ARG A 332 -0.73 17.92 10.95
N TYR A 333 -1.72 17.04 10.80
CA TYR A 333 -1.75 16.10 9.69
C TYR A 333 -1.89 16.79 8.33
N LEU A 334 -2.78 17.80 8.22
CA LEU A 334 -2.96 18.54 6.97
C LEU A 334 -1.70 19.32 6.58
N LEU A 335 -0.98 19.93 7.53
CA LEU A 335 0.30 20.58 7.29
C LEU A 335 1.39 19.59 6.90
N TYR A 336 1.35 18.37 7.46
CA TYR A 336 2.30 17.33 7.15
C TYR A 336 2.15 16.80 5.71
N THR A 337 0.92 16.62 5.23
CA THR A 337 0.65 16.04 3.91
C THR A 337 0.39 17.06 2.81
N MET A 338 -0.22 18.22 3.13
CA MET A 338 -0.70 19.24 2.17
C MET A 338 -1.42 18.66 0.94
N ASN A 339 -2.17 17.60 1.11
CA ASN A 339 -2.86 16.91 0.03
C ASN A 339 -4.23 17.56 -0.24
N ASN A 340 -4.43 18.02 -1.48
CA ASN A 340 -5.64 18.75 -1.90
C ASN A 340 -6.92 17.93 -1.77
N SER A 341 -6.90 16.67 -2.20
CA SER A 341 -8.06 15.77 -2.14
C SER A 341 -8.48 15.51 -0.69
N ILE A 342 -7.50 15.30 0.20
CA ILE A 342 -7.77 15.11 1.64
C ILE A 342 -8.39 16.38 2.23
N MET A 343 -7.81 17.56 1.97
CA MET A 343 -8.32 18.84 2.50
C MET A 343 -9.73 19.15 2.05
N LYS A 344 -10.03 18.99 0.76
CA LYS A 344 -11.39 19.21 0.19
C LYS A 344 -12.46 18.38 0.91
N ASN A 345 -12.14 17.18 1.34
CA ASN A 345 -13.09 16.34 2.07
C ASN A 345 -13.38 16.85 3.49
N GLN A 346 -12.38 17.47 4.15
CA GLN A 346 -12.53 18.01 5.50
C GLN A 346 -13.35 19.30 5.53
N ILE A 347 -13.33 20.10 4.46
CA ILE A 347 -13.94 21.44 4.38
C ILE A 347 -15.26 21.51 3.61
N LYS A 348 -15.88 20.37 3.32
CA LYS A 348 -17.14 20.27 2.53
C LYS A 348 -18.37 20.97 3.12
N TRP A 349 -18.28 21.55 4.33
CA TRP A 349 -19.39 22.23 5.01
C TRP A 349 -19.20 23.73 5.05
N ASP A 350 -20.25 24.49 4.72
CA ASP A 350 -20.29 25.96 4.77
C ASP A 350 -20.49 26.49 6.20
N GLY A 351 -19.80 25.95 7.18
CA GLY A 351 -19.95 26.37 8.58
C GLY A 351 -18.69 26.11 9.40
N THR A 352 -18.68 26.69 10.60
CA THR A 352 -17.63 26.44 11.59
C THR A 352 -18.03 25.34 12.56
N CYS A 353 -17.06 24.54 13.00
CA CYS A 353 -17.23 23.53 14.03
C CYS A 353 -16.77 24.09 15.39
N GLU A 354 -17.71 24.41 16.27
CA GLU A 354 -17.42 24.94 17.62
C GLU A 354 -16.55 24.01 18.45
N LYS A 355 -16.72 22.68 18.28
CA LYS A 355 -15.91 21.67 18.97
C LYS A 355 -14.50 21.51 18.41
N LEU A 356 -14.18 22.18 17.31
CA LEU A 356 -12.86 22.21 16.69
C LEU A 356 -12.37 23.65 16.57
N SER A 357 -12.38 24.40 17.67
CA SER A 357 -11.92 25.80 17.78
C SER A 357 -12.55 26.73 16.75
N SER A 358 -13.82 26.48 16.40
CA SER A 358 -14.57 27.23 15.40
C SER A 358 -13.93 27.27 14.00
N LEU A 359 -13.10 26.26 13.67
CA LEU A 359 -12.53 26.09 12.35
C LEU A 359 -13.61 25.66 11.34
N HIS A 360 -13.44 26.04 10.08
CA HIS A 360 -14.28 25.60 8.95
C HIS A 360 -13.97 24.13 8.59
N LEU A 361 -14.26 23.24 9.54
CA LEU A 361 -14.08 21.81 9.42
C LEU A 361 -15.40 21.11 9.69
N SER A 362 -15.64 20.00 8.99
CA SER A 362 -16.81 19.19 9.19
C SER A 362 -16.85 18.56 10.59
N TYR A 363 -18.04 18.40 11.19
CA TYR A 363 -18.23 17.65 12.44
C TYR A 363 -17.74 16.22 12.39
N GLY A 364 -17.63 15.66 11.19
CA GLY A 364 -17.05 14.33 10.98
C GLY A 364 -15.54 14.30 11.00
N CYS A 365 -14.84 15.45 11.01
CA CYS A 365 -13.38 15.49 11.09
C CYS A 365 -12.90 14.88 12.39
N LYS A 366 -12.00 13.95 12.28
CA LYS A 366 -11.49 13.07 13.31
C LYS A 366 -10.15 12.59 12.83
N PRO A 367 -9.12 12.63 13.37
CA PRO A 367 -8.53 11.77 14.36
C PRO A 367 -7.94 12.55 15.51
N PHE A 368 -7.99 11.97 16.71
CA PHE A 368 -7.19 12.44 17.85
C PHE A 368 -7.44 13.90 18.25
N ASP A 369 -8.69 14.31 18.29
CA ASP A 369 -9.13 15.60 18.79
C ASP A 369 -10.28 15.42 19.79
N GLU A 370 -10.81 16.51 20.37
CA GLU A 370 -11.92 16.46 21.32
C GLU A 370 -13.22 15.84 20.78
N MET A 371 -13.28 15.60 19.47
CA MET A 371 -14.30 14.75 18.85
C MET A 371 -13.70 13.41 18.45
N PRO A 372 -13.34 12.54 19.39
CA PRO A 372 -12.48 11.37 19.16
C PRO A 372 -13.26 10.21 18.59
N PHE A 373 -13.86 10.35 17.48
CA PHE A 373 -14.52 9.23 16.88
C PHE A 373 -13.82 8.61 15.73
N ALA A 374 -12.84 9.15 15.21
CA ALA A 374 -12.22 8.52 14.12
C ALA A 374 -10.80 8.27 14.36
N THR A 375 -10.50 7.30 14.00
CA THR A 375 -9.25 6.77 13.68
C THR A 375 -8.85 7.09 12.24
N SER A 376 -9.61 7.89 11.50
CA SER A 376 -9.37 8.34 10.13
C SER A 376 -10.00 9.69 9.86
N LEU A 377 -9.45 10.43 8.92
CA LEU A 377 -10.06 11.63 8.33
C LEU A 377 -11.24 11.26 7.44
N ILE A 378 -12.16 12.20 7.18
CA ILE A 378 -13.27 11.98 6.26
C ILE A 378 -12.72 11.63 4.88
N GLY A 379 -13.13 10.46 4.36
CA GLY A 379 -12.70 9.97 3.05
C GLY A 379 -11.22 9.60 2.95
N HIS A 380 -10.50 9.54 4.07
CA HIS A 380 -9.08 9.19 4.10
C HIS A 380 -8.72 8.45 5.40
N ASN A 381 -7.97 7.37 5.27
CA ASN A 381 -7.46 6.58 6.40
C ASN A 381 -5.93 6.75 6.47
N PRO A 382 -5.40 7.63 7.36
CA PRO A 382 -3.97 7.84 7.50
C PRO A 382 -3.24 6.55 7.86
N ARG A 383 -2.00 6.39 7.44
CA ARG A 383 -1.14 5.34 7.97
C ARG A 383 -0.76 5.70 9.42
N ILE A 384 -0.61 4.71 10.27
CA ILE A 384 -0.22 4.94 11.67
C ILE A 384 1.13 5.68 11.76
N PHE A 385 2.08 5.38 10.86
CA PHE A 385 3.37 6.07 10.81
C PHE A 385 3.25 7.54 10.48
N ASP A 386 2.39 7.92 9.52
CA ASP A 386 2.14 9.34 9.20
C ASP A 386 1.56 10.09 10.41
N LEU A 387 0.73 9.43 11.22
CA LEU A 387 0.20 10.00 12.46
C LEU A 387 1.29 10.16 13.52
N LEU A 388 2.15 9.15 13.70
CA LEU A 388 3.29 9.20 14.61
C LEU A 388 4.31 10.28 14.20
N ASP A 389 4.41 10.60 12.90
CA ASP A 389 5.32 11.63 12.40
C ASP A 389 4.80 13.06 12.63
N CYS A 390 3.50 13.25 12.75
CA CYS A 390 2.92 14.58 12.86
C CYS A 390 2.24 14.88 14.20
N ILE A 391 1.84 13.88 14.98
CA ILE A 391 1.12 14.03 16.25
C ILE A 391 2.02 13.56 17.40
N PRO A 392 2.24 14.36 18.45
CA PRO A 392 2.97 13.92 19.64
C PRO A 392 2.23 12.77 20.32
N THR A 393 2.95 11.73 20.72
CA THR A 393 2.34 10.58 21.43
C THR A 393 1.96 10.91 22.86
N VAL A 394 2.71 11.80 23.51
CA VAL A 394 2.45 12.25 24.89
C VAL A 394 1.07 12.89 24.99
N ASN A 395 0.25 12.44 25.93
CA ASN A 395 -1.15 12.79 26.16
C ASN A 395 -2.14 12.35 25.06
N HIS A 396 -1.73 11.39 24.19
CA HIS A 396 -2.56 10.81 23.15
C HIS A 396 -2.41 9.29 23.09
N GLU A 397 -1.87 8.68 24.15
CA GLU A 397 -1.56 7.26 24.20
C GLU A 397 -2.80 6.40 23.99
N GLU A 398 -3.96 6.81 24.53
CA GLU A 398 -5.23 6.10 24.38
C GLU A 398 -5.74 6.09 22.93
N GLU A 399 -5.58 7.20 22.20
CA GLU A 399 -5.94 7.24 20.78
C GLU A 399 -4.97 6.41 19.93
N PHE A 400 -3.69 6.45 20.25
CA PHE A 400 -2.70 5.60 19.57
C PHE A 400 -2.92 4.11 19.84
N LEU A 401 -3.31 3.72 21.05
CA LEU A 401 -3.74 2.36 21.37
C LEU A 401 -4.91 1.93 20.48
N ALA A 402 -5.97 2.74 20.41
CA ALA A 402 -7.13 2.46 19.57
C ALA A 402 -6.74 2.38 18.09
N ARG A 403 -5.86 3.27 17.64
CA ARG A 403 -5.36 3.26 16.27
C ARG A 403 -4.49 2.04 15.95
N PHE A 404 -3.69 1.59 16.92
CA PHE A 404 -2.92 0.37 16.80
C PHE A 404 -3.81 -0.85 16.60
N ILE A 405 -4.79 -1.03 17.49
CA ILE A 405 -5.74 -2.15 17.43
C ILE A 405 -6.49 -2.13 16.09
N LYS A 406 -6.92 -0.95 15.63
CA LYS A 406 -7.56 -0.80 14.32
C LYS A 406 -6.62 -1.21 13.18
N THR A 407 -5.38 -0.76 13.21
CA THR A 407 -4.39 -1.10 12.17
C THR A 407 -4.12 -2.60 12.16
N ASN A 408 -4.04 -3.22 13.34
CA ASN A 408 -3.85 -4.66 13.48
C ASN A 408 -5.05 -5.44 12.89
N THR A 409 -6.27 -4.97 13.14
CA THR A 409 -7.48 -5.57 12.56
C THR A 409 -7.52 -5.40 11.04
N GLU A 410 -7.33 -4.17 10.53
CA GLU A 410 -7.50 -3.87 9.09
C GLU A 410 -6.36 -4.37 8.21
N ARG A 411 -5.11 -4.37 8.69
CA ARG A 411 -3.94 -4.79 7.90
C ARG A 411 -3.48 -6.21 8.15
N ASN A 412 -3.58 -6.66 9.41
CA ASN A 412 -3.08 -7.96 9.81
C ASN A 412 -4.20 -9.00 9.93
N ASN A 413 -5.47 -8.62 9.68
CA ASN A 413 -6.66 -9.45 9.85
C ASN A 413 -6.80 -10.06 11.25
N VAL A 414 -6.33 -9.37 12.29
CA VAL A 414 -6.41 -9.80 13.69
C VAL A 414 -7.63 -9.16 14.35
N LEU A 415 -8.74 -9.90 14.47
CA LEU A 415 -9.96 -9.41 15.11
C LEU A 415 -9.74 -9.11 16.60
N PHE A 416 -9.05 -10.01 17.29
CA PHE A 416 -8.80 -9.96 18.72
C PHE A 416 -7.29 -9.83 18.97
N THR A 417 -6.82 -8.62 19.27
CA THR A 417 -5.41 -8.33 19.58
C THR A 417 -5.11 -8.82 20.99
N LYS A 418 -4.07 -9.62 21.18
CA LYS A 418 -3.66 -10.08 22.51
C LYS A 418 -3.04 -8.96 23.32
N ALA A 419 -3.26 -8.95 24.62
CA ALA A 419 -2.60 -8.03 25.54
C ALA A 419 -1.07 -8.15 25.49
N SER A 420 -0.53 -9.35 25.24
CA SER A 420 0.92 -9.57 25.04
C SER A 420 1.50 -8.84 23.80
N ASP A 421 0.67 -8.48 22.83
CA ASP A 421 1.12 -7.77 21.62
C ASP A 421 1.11 -6.23 21.83
N LEU A 422 0.76 -5.79 23.03
CA LEU A 422 0.60 -4.38 23.41
C LEU A 422 1.66 -3.91 24.42
N GLU A 423 2.80 -4.57 24.51
CA GLU A 423 3.88 -4.26 25.46
C GLU A 423 4.41 -2.81 25.35
N ALA A 424 4.20 -2.16 24.20
CA ALA A 424 4.56 -0.76 23.98
C ALA A 424 3.66 0.25 24.71
N PHE A 425 2.54 -0.19 25.29
CA PHE A 425 1.58 0.64 26.01
C PHE A 425 1.57 0.27 27.49
N GLU A 426 1.72 1.28 28.34
CA GLU A 426 1.61 1.12 29.79
C GLU A 426 0.17 1.35 30.26
N ASN A 427 -0.28 0.67 31.30
CA ASN A 427 -1.61 0.86 31.91
C ASN A 427 -2.77 0.75 30.90
N ILE A 428 -2.81 -0.34 30.14
CA ILE A 428 -3.76 -0.56 29.03
C ILE A 428 -5.21 -0.35 29.48
N ASP A 429 -5.61 -0.82 30.66
CA ASP A 429 -6.99 -0.68 31.18
C ASP A 429 -7.38 0.78 31.33
N ASP A 430 -6.49 1.60 31.90
CA ASP A 430 -6.71 3.05 32.05
C ASP A 430 -6.83 3.75 30.69
N LEU A 431 -6.02 3.32 29.72
CA LEU A 431 -6.06 3.84 28.35
C LEU A 431 -7.38 3.48 27.65
N ILE A 432 -7.86 2.26 27.80
CA ILE A 432 -9.17 1.81 27.26
C ILE A 432 -10.31 2.62 27.86
N GLU A 433 -10.30 2.80 29.19
CA GLU A 433 -11.33 3.58 29.87
C GLU A 433 -11.31 5.05 29.42
N SER A 434 -10.11 5.69 29.39
CA SER A 434 -9.92 7.07 28.92
C SER A 434 -10.40 7.26 27.49
N TYR A 435 -10.02 6.34 26.57
CA TYR A 435 -10.48 6.37 25.18
C TYR A 435 -12.00 6.29 25.07
N ASN A 436 -12.60 5.30 25.75
CA ASN A 436 -14.05 5.07 25.69
C ASN A 436 -14.86 6.25 26.25
N GLN A 437 -14.37 6.93 27.31
CA GLN A 437 -15.01 8.11 27.90
C GLN A 437 -15.00 9.32 26.95
N LYS A 438 -13.98 9.46 26.12
CA LYS A 438 -13.86 10.54 25.14
C LYS A 438 -14.72 10.33 23.89
N LEU A 439 -15.26 9.13 23.67
CA LEU A 439 -16.04 8.82 22.48
C LEU A 439 -17.35 9.62 22.41
N TYR A 440 -17.63 10.17 21.23
CA TYR A 440 -18.91 10.78 20.95
C TYR A 440 -20.05 9.75 21.10
N TYR A 441 -21.13 10.10 21.80
CA TYR A 441 -22.18 9.16 22.21
C TYR A 441 -22.75 8.28 21.07
N LYS A 442 -22.81 8.80 19.82
CA LYS A 442 -23.28 8.02 18.65
C LYS A 442 -22.29 6.95 18.21
N HIS A 443 -21.04 7.04 18.63
CA HIS A 443 -19.97 6.14 18.22
C HIS A 443 -19.57 5.13 19.31
N VAL A 444 -20.05 5.30 20.54
CA VAL A 444 -19.76 4.39 21.66
C VAL A 444 -20.09 2.94 21.28
N LYS A 445 -21.24 2.70 20.65
CA LYS A 445 -21.65 1.34 20.28
C LYS A 445 -20.71 0.71 19.25
N THR A 446 -20.18 1.47 18.31
CA THR A 446 -19.38 0.93 17.19
C THR A 446 -17.90 0.96 17.48
N ARG A 447 -17.38 2.04 18.06
CA ARG A 447 -15.94 2.32 18.12
C ARG A 447 -15.30 2.12 19.48
N SER A 448 -16.06 1.72 20.51
CA SER A 448 -15.49 1.40 21.81
C SER A 448 -14.48 0.26 21.70
N LEU A 449 -13.41 0.39 22.46
CA LEU A 449 -12.52 -0.70 22.78
C LEU A 449 -13.20 -1.59 23.81
N LYS A 450 -13.17 -2.88 23.56
CA LYS A 450 -13.69 -3.92 24.46
C LYS A 450 -12.58 -4.90 24.77
N GLU A 451 -12.68 -5.47 25.96
CA GLU A 451 -11.80 -6.53 26.42
C GLU A 451 -12.58 -7.82 26.62
N PHE A 452 -11.98 -8.92 26.25
CA PHE A 452 -12.49 -10.27 26.54
C PHE A 452 -11.32 -11.23 26.78
N SER A 453 -11.21 -11.74 28.00
CA SER A 453 -10.09 -12.57 28.44
C SER A 453 -8.74 -11.83 28.30
N ASP A 454 -7.86 -12.30 27.43
CA ASP A 454 -6.53 -11.74 27.15
C ASP A 454 -6.50 -10.88 25.88
N SER A 455 -7.66 -10.47 25.39
CA SER A 455 -7.77 -9.88 24.04
C SER A 455 -8.56 -8.59 24.04
N ILE A 456 -8.08 -7.61 23.26
CA ILE A 456 -8.71 -6.30 23.09
C ILE A 456 -9.13 -6.15 21.62
N TYR A 457 -10.31 -5.55 21.40
CA TYR A 457 -10.89 -5.41 20.07
C TYR A 457 -11.78 -4.18 19.98
N ILE A 458 -12.03 -3.71 18.74
CA ILE A 458 -13.01 -2.65 18.46
C ILE A 458 -14.36 -3.31 18.21
N ASN A 459 -15.39 -2.82 18.90
CA ASN A 459 -16.70 -3.47 18.96
C ASN A 459 -17.33 -3.67 17.57
N GLU A 460 -17.25 -2.70 16.64
CA GLU A 460 -17.90 -2.82 15.32
C GLU A 460 -17.44 -4.02 14.49
N TYR A 461 -16.15 -4.38 14.55
CA TYR A 461 -15.64 -5.51 13.76
C TYR A 461 -16.17 -6.86 14.29
N ALA A 462 -16.30 -7.00 15.61
CA ALA A 462 -16.86 -8.19 16.21
C ALA A 462 -18.39 -8.26 16.01
N ASP A 463 -19.09 -7.13 16.15
CA ASP A 463 -20.54 -7.02 15.87
C ASP A 463 -20.84 -7.39 14.41
N ASP A 464 -20.10 -6.84 13.44
CA ASP A 464 -20.28 -7.16 12.00
C ASP A 464 -20.10 -8.66 11.73
N CYS A 465 -19.07 -9.29 12.31
CA CYS A 465 -18.88 -10.74 12.24
C CYS A 465 -20.09 -11.48 12.80
N SER A 466 -20.55 -11.09 13.99
CA SER A 466 -21.67 -11.72 14.66
C SER A 466 -22.98 -11.62 13.86
N GLU A 467 -23.29 -10.45 13.31
CA GLU A 467 -24.48 -10.22 12.50
C GLU A 467 -24.47 -11.03 11.21
N ILE A 468 -23.32 -11.10 10.51
CA ILE A 468 -23.15 -11.93 9.31
C ILE A 468 -23.39 -13.41 9.65
N ILE A 469 -22.78 -13.91 10.72
CA ILE A 469 -22.92 -15.32 11.13
C ILE A 469 -24.36 -15.64 11.54
N LYS A 470 -25.03 -14.77 12.30
CA LYS A 470 -26.45 -14.94 12.65
C LYS A 470 -27.32 -15.08 11.41
N LYS A 471 -27.13 -14.20 10.42
CA LYS A 471 -27.86 -14.25 9.15
C LYS A 471 -27.62 -15.58 8.41
N PHE A 472 -26.37 -16.08 8.39
CA PHE A 472 -26.11 -17.38 7.78
C PHE A 472 -26.78 -18.54 8.55
N LYS A 473 -26.76 -18.52 9.87
CA LYS A 473 -27.46 -19.51 10.68
C LYS A 473 -28.97 -19.52 10.41
N ASP A 474 -29.58 -18.34 10.27
CA ASP A 474 -31.01 -18.26 9.90
C ASP A 474 -31.27 -18.91 8.53
N LEU A 475 -30.37 -18.72 7.55
CA LEU A 475 -30.46 -19.31 6.22
C LEU A 475 -30.23 -20.85 6.20
N THR A 476 -29.69 -21.43 7.27
CA THR A 476 -29.44 -22.86 7.40
C THR A 476 -30.52 -23.59 8.20
N THR A 477 -31.64 -22.95 8.56
CA THR A 477 -32.72 -23.55 9.36
C THR A 477 -33.67 -24.43 8.54
N ALA A 478 -33.77 -24.19 7.24
CA ALA A 478 -34.63 -24.94 6.34
C ALA A 478 -34.02 -24.95 4.92
N GLY A 479 -34.38 -25.94 4.13
CA GLY A 479 -33.99 -26.06 2.71
C GLY A 479 -35.22 -26.09 1.78
N LEU A 480 -34.94 -26.28 0.49
CA LEU A 480 -35.96 -26.38 -0.56
C LEU A 480 -36.60 -27.75 -0.56
N LYS A 481 -37.91 -27.82 -0.35
CA LYS A 481 -38.68 -29.07 -0.41
C LYS A 481 -38.56 -29.72 -1.80
N GLY A 482 -38.21 -31.00 -1.83
CA GLY A 482 -38.07 -31.80 -3.06
C GLY A 482 -36.80 -31.47 -3.86
N TYR A 483 -35.87 -30.67 -3.35
CA TYR A 483 -34.67 -30.25 -4.04
C TYR A 483 -33.82 -31.41 -4.59
N THR A 484 -33.52 -32.41 -3.76
CA THR A 484 -32.68 -33.55 -4.17
C THR A 484 -33.30 -34.33 -5.31
N ALA A 485 -34.64 -34.57 -5.29
CA ALA A 485 -35.33 -35.22 -6.37
C ALA A 485 -35.32 -34.43 -7.67
N PHE A 486 -35.47 -33.08 -7.57
CA PHE A 486 -35.40 -32.17 -8.72
C PHE A 486 -33.97 -32.20 -9.35
N VAL A 487 -32.93 -32.15 -8.56
CA VAL A 487 -31.55 -32.26 -9.04
C VAL A 487 -31.26 -33.62 -9.67
N GLN A 488 -31.78 -34.72 -9.06
CA GLN A 488 -31.59 -36.07 -9.60
C GLN A 488 -32.20 -36.21 -10.98
N VAL A 489 -33.40 -35.64 -11.23
CA VAL A 489 -34.04 -35.62 -12.56
C VAL A 489 -33.16 -34.86 -13.54
N TRP A 490 -32.63 -33.69 -13.13
CA TRP A 490 -31.76 -32.90 -13.99
C TRP A 490 -30.45 -33.63 -14.34
N LEU A 491 -29.81 -34.30 -13.38
CA LEU A 491 -28.60 -35.11 -13.56
C LEU A 491 -28.88 -36.28 -14.55
N ASN A 492 -29.99 -36.97 -14.36
CA ASN A 492 -30.36 -38.08 -15.26
C ASN A 492 -30.57 -37.60 -16.73
N ASN A 493 -31.06 -36.37 -16.91
CA ASN A 493 -31.23 -35.78 -18.23
C ASN A 493 -29.92 -35.17 -18.80
N ASN A 494 -28.85 -35.06 -17.98
CA ASN A 494 -27.58 -34.47 -18.36
C ASN A 494 -26.38 -35.31 -17.82
N PRO A 495 -26.26 -36.61 -18.17
CA PRO A 495 -25.34 -37.53 -17.52
C PRO A 495 -23.86 -37.15 -17.68
N ASP A 496 -23.49 -36.53 -18.80
CA ASP A 496 -22.11 -36.19 -19.16
C ASP A 496 -21.69 -34.74 -18.85
N LYS A 497 -22.60 -33.94 -18.28
CA LYS A 497 -22.30 -32.50 -18.03
C LYS A 497 -21.36 -32.27 -16.85
N ILE A 498 -21.36 -33.16 -15.85
CA ILE A 498 -20.58 -32.97 -14.65
C ILE A 498 -19.42 -33.99 -14.63
N ASP A 499 -18.25 -33.43 -14.60
CA ASP A 499 -16.96 -34.09 -14.69
C ASP A 499 -16.40 -34.64 -13.37
N ASP A 500 -17.07 -34.36 -12.23
CA ASP A 500 -16.54 -34.64 -10.91
C ASP A 500 -17.64 -35.08 -9.94
N GLU A 501 -17.43 -36.18 -9.24
CA GLU A 501 -18.37 -36.75 -8.28
C GLU A 501 -18.60 -35.82 -7.07
N ILE A 502 -17.56 -35.07 -6.63
CA ILE A 502 -17.71 -34.08 -5.56
C ILE A 502 -18.68 -32.97 -5.98
N LYS A 503 -18.63 -32.52 -7.23
CA LYS A 503 -19.56 -31.51 -7.76
C LYS A 503 -20.98 -32.07 -7.86
N LYS A 504 -21.17 -33.37 -8.21
CA LYS A 504 -22.50 -34.02 -8.23
C LYS A 504 -23.10 -34.05 -6.81
N GLN A 505 -22.31 -34.47 -5.83
CA GLN A 505 -22.73 -34.53 -4.44
C GLN A 505 -23.06 -33.12 -3.90
N ALA A 506 -22.25 -32.14 -4.23
CA ALA A 506 -22.50 -30.73 -3.88
C ALA A 506 -23.84 -30.26 -4.45
N LEU A 507 -24.11 -30.52 -5.73
CA LEU A 507 -25.39 -30.18 -6.36
C LEU A 507 -26.59 -30.88 -5.71
N LEU A 508 -26.50 -32.17 -5.37
CA LEU A 508 -27.57 -32.94 -4.74
C LEU A 508 -27.94 -32.45 -3.34
N GLN A 509 -26.93 -31.92 -2.60
CA GLN A 509 -27.10 -31.57 -1.19
C GLN A 509 -27.29 -30.07 -0.96
N MET A 510 -26.81 -29.23 -1.87
CA MET A 510 -26.62 -27.78 -1.69
C MET A 510 -27.76 -27.04 -1.02
N PHE A 511 -28.98 -27.31 -1.44
CA PHE A 511 -30.19 -26.68 -0.89
C PHE A 511 -31.21 -27.65 -0.30
N SER A 512 -30.77 -28.85 0.01
CA SER A 512 -31.67 -29.82 0.65
C SER A 512 -32.09 -29.40 2.05
N ASN A 513 -31.16 -28.81 2.83
CA ASN A 513 -31.37 -28.44 4.24
C ASN A 513 -31.02 -26.97 4.52
N SER A 514 -30.73 -26.15 3.48
CA SER A 514 -30.23 -24.79 3.63
C SER A 514 -30.65 -23.92 2.48
N HIS A 515 -30.74 -22.60 2.70
CA HIS A 515 -30.89 -21.58 1.66
C HIS A 515 -29.55 -20.88 1.32
N VAL A 516 -28.45 -21.30 1.95
CA VAL A 516 -27.09 -20.80 1.64
C VAL A 516 -26.15 -21.97 1.39
N ALA A 517 -25.30 -21.84 0.39
CA ALA A 517 -24.24 -22.79 0.09
C ALA A 517 -22.87 -22.10 0.07
N PHE A 518 -21.91 -22.68 0.77
CA PHE A 518 -20.51 -22.25 0.80
C PHE A 518 -19.66 -23.21 -0.02
N ILE A 519 -19.02 -22.71 -1.07
CA ILE A 519 -18.20 -23.50 -1.98
C ILE A 519 -16.75 -23.02 -1.81
N TYR A 520 -15.97 -23.80 -1.08
CA TYR A 520 -14.54 -23.64 -0.93
C TYR A 520 -13.81 -24.46 -1.98
N GLY A 521 -12.66 -23.98 -2.44
CA GLY A 521 -11.83 -24.75 -3.32
C GLY A 521 -10.61 -23.98 -3.78
N SER A 522 -9.56 -24.72 -4.10
CA SER A 522 -8.32 -24.15 -4.62
C SER A 522 -8.50 -23.52 -6.00
N ALA A 523 -7.46 -22.83 -6.47
CA ALA A 523 -7.41 -22.31 -7.82
C ALA A 523 -7.59 -23.45 -8.85
N GLY A 524 -8.51 -23.29 -9.79
CA GLY A 524 -8.73 -24.26 -10.88
C GLY A 524 -9.57 -25.50 -10.54
N THR A 525 -10.22 -25.56 -9.39
CA THR A 525 -11.10 -26.70 -9.02
C THR A 525 -12.46 -26.68 -9.71
N GLY A 526 -12.72 -25.73 -10.60
CA GLY A 526 -13.97 -25.66 -11.33
C GLY A 526 -15.13 -25.02 -10.57
N LYS A 527 -14.83 -24.13 -9.61
CA LYS A 527 -15.83 -23.34 -8.87
C LYS A 527 -16.81 -22.61 -9.81
N SER A 528 -16.30 -21.88 -10.79
CA SER A 528 -17.16 -21.18 -11.77
C SER A 528 -17.93 -22.14 -12.68
N THR A 529 -17.45 -23.36 -12.94
CA THR A 529 -18.17 -24.41 -13.64
C THR A 529 -19.33 -24.90 -12.80
N LEU A 530 -19.14 -25.07 -11.49
CA LEU A 530 -20.23 -25.42 -10.58
C LEU A 530 -21.31 -24.32 -10.52
N ILE A 531 -20.90 -23.03 -10.48
CA ILE A 531 -21.82 -21.88 -10.59
C ILE A 531 -22.64 -21.97 -11.88
N LYS A 532 -22.01 -22.30 -13.02
CA LYS A 532 -22.71 -22.50 -14.30
C LYS A 532 -23.78 -23.60 -14.21
N HIS A 533 -23.42 -24.76 -13.65
CA HIS A 533 -24.39 -25.88 -13.52
C HIS A 533 -25.56 -25.53 -12.60
N VAL A 534 -25.31 -24.87 -11.45
CA VAL A 534 -26.40 -24.34 -10.61
C VAL A 534 -27.27 -23.36 -11.37
N SER A 535 -26.66 -22.49 -12.17
CA SER A 535 -27.38 -21.48 -12.95
C SER A 535 -28.25 -22.12 -14.05
N GLU A 536 -27.78 -23.19 -14.68
CA GLU A 536 -28.53 -23.99 -15.67
C GLU A 536 -29.68 -24.75 -15.00
N LEU A 537 -29.43 -25.33 -13.82
CA LEU A 537 -30.47 -26.01 -13.03
C LEU A 537 -31.65 -25.08 -12.71
N PHE A 538 -31.34 -23.82 -12.39
CA PHE A 538 -32.35 -22.78 -12.09
C PHE A 538 -32.53 -21.77 -13.21
N ALA A 539 -32.56 -22.20 -14.48
CA ALA A 539 -32.54 -21.31 -15.65
C ALA A 539 -33.62 -20.23 -15.65
N ALA A 540 -34.86 -20.54 -15.18
CA ALA A 540 -35.98 -19.61 -15.12
C ALA A 540 -35.89 -18.53 -14.04
N GLN A 541 -35.07 -18.71 -13.01
CA GLN A 541 -34.95 -17.82 -11.87
C GLN A 541 -34.13 -16.56 -12.20
N SER A 542 -34.45 -15.44 -11.55
CA SER A 542 -33.64 -14.22 -11.63
C SER A 542 -32.38 -14.33 -10.75
N LYS A 543 -31.23 -13.94 -11.31
CA LYS A 543 -29.92 -14.15 -10.68
C LYS A 543 -29.11 -12.88 -10.64
N LEU A 544 -28.42 -12.64 -9.53
CA LEU A 544 -27.41 -11.62 -9.36
C LEU A 544 -26.04 -12.27 -9.13
N TYR A 545 -25.07 -11.90 -9.95
CA TYR A 545 -23.66 -12.31 -9.79
C TYR A 545 -22.84 -11.12 -9.33
N LEU A 546 -22.23 -11.28 -8.17
CA LEU A 546 -21.35 -10.29 -7.56
C LEU A 546 -19.93 -10.84 -7.48
N ALA A 547 -18.97 -9.97 -7.75
CA ALA A 547 -17.55 -10.19 -7.41
C ALA A 547 -16.91 -8.86 -7.04
N ASN A 548 -15.75 -8.92 -6.38
CA ASN A 548 -15.08 -7.72 -5.89
C ASN A 548 -14.40 -6.92 -7.02
N THR A 549 -14.01 -7.59 -8.11
CA THR A 549 -13.24 -6.99 -9.21
C THR A 549 -13.98 -7.14 -10.56
N ASN A 550 -13.75 -6.18 -11.47
CA ASN A 550 -14.30 -6.26 -12.82
C ASN A 550 -13.81 -7.50 -13.61
N PRO A 551 -12.52 -7.90 -13.56
CA PRO A 551 -12.08 -9.15 -14.19
C PRO A 551 -12.83 -10.38 -13.70
N ALA A 552 -13.14 -10.49 -12.41
CA ALA A 552 -13.91 -11.61 -11.87
C ALA A 552 -15.36 -11.60 -12.36
N VAL A 553 -15.99 -10.42 -12.40
CA VAL A 553 -17.34 -10.25 -12.97
C VAL A 553 -17.37 -10.66 -14.44
N GLU A 554 -16.40 -10.23 -15.23
CA GLU A 554 -16.33 -10.55 -16.65
C GLU A 554 -16.06 -12.03 -16.92
N ASN A 555 -15.19 -12.66 -16.11
CA ASN A 555 -14.99 -14.11 -16.16
C ASN A 555 -16.28 -14.89 -15.90
N LEU A 556 -17.10 -14.43 -14.93
CA LEU A 556 -18.42 -15.03 -14.68
C LEU A 556 -19.34 -14.84 -15.88
N ARG A 557 -19.43 -13.64 -16.45
CA ARG A 557 -20.27 -13.33 -17.62
C ARG A 557 -19.93 -14.21 -18.83
N ARG A 558 -18.63 -14.41 -19.09
CA ARG A 558 -18.18 -15.29 -20.21
C ARG A 558 -18.49 -16.76 -19.97
N LYS A 559 -18.43 -17.24 -18.72
CA LYS A 559 -18.66 -18.64 -18.38
C LYS A 559 -20.15 -19.01 -18.22
N VAL A 560 -20.94 -18.08 -17.72
CA VAL A 560 -22.36 -18.28 -17.41
C VAL A 560 -23.19 -17.47 -18.42
N THR A 561 -23.54 -18.08 -19.56
CA THR A 561 -24.27 -17.46 -20.66
C THR A 561 -25.75 -17.82 -20.59
N ILE A 562 -26.46 -17.46 -19.50
CA ILE A 562 -27.85 -17.80 -19.24
C ILE A 562 -28.68 -16.51 -19.15
N ALA A 563 -29.97 -16.58 -19.56
CA ALA A 563 -30.89 -15.44 -19.46
C ALA A 563 -31.22 -15.09 -17.99
N ASN A 564 -31.77 -13.90 -17.76
CA ASN A 564 -32.21 -13.39 -16.45
C ASN A 564 -31.07 -13.25 -15.43
N CYS A 565 -29.89 -12.82 -15.88
CA CYS A 565 -28.71 -12.67 -15.06
C CYS A 565 -28.20 -11.22 -15.09
N ASP A 566 -28.00 -10.63 -13.91
CA ASP A 566 -27.34 -9.36 -13.72
C ASP A 566 -25.91 -9.60 -13.18
N TYR A 567 -24.91 -8.92 -13.76
CA TYR A 567 -23.50 -9.04 -13.37
C TYR A 567 -22.96 -7.68 -12.99
N MET A 568 -22.42 -7.55 -11.78
CA MET A 568 -21.82 -6.29 -11.33
C MET A 568 -20.80 -6.49 -10.20
N THR A 569 -19.94 -5.49 -10.02
CA THR A 569 -19.06 -5.48 -8.85
C THR A 569 -19.84 -5.16 -7.58
N VAL A 570 -19.33 -5.64 -6.45
CA VAL A 570 -19.89 -5.33 -5.12
C VAL A 570 -20.01 -3.82 -4.90
N ALA A 571 -18.96 -3.06 -5.23
CA ALA A 571 -18.97 -1.60 -5.10
C ALA A 571 -20.11 -0.95 -5.91
N LYS A 572 -20.32 -1.40 -7.17
CA LYS A 572 -21.42 -0.92 -8.03
C LYS A 572 -22.77 -1.27 -7.43
N PHE A 573 -22.96 -2.50 -6.96
CA PHE A 573 -24.19 -2.92 -6.31
C PHE A 573 -24.50 -2.07 -5.08
N LEU A 574 -23.53 -1.84 -4.21
CA LEU A 574 -23.74 -1.09 -2.97
C LEU A 574 -23.98 0.41 -3.21
N SER A 575 -23.27 1.03 -4.15
CA SER A 575 -23.36 2.48 -4.44
C SER A 575 -24.62 2.88 -5.22
N SER A 576 -25.19 2.02 -6.04
CA SER A 576 -26.36 2.32 -6.87
C SER A 576 -27.64 2.43 -6.02
N LYS A 577 -28.27 3.59 -6.04
CA LYS A 577 -29.56 3.85 -5.36
C LYS A 577 -30.76 3.23 -6.10
N ASN A 578 -30.65 3.04 -7.41
CA ASN A 578 -31.73 2.56 -8.28
C ASN A 578 -31.50 1.12 -8.78
N SER A 579 -30.55 0.36 -8.21
CA SER A 579 -30.35 -1.03 -8.59
C SER A 579 -31.52 -1.90 -8.14
N LYS A 580 -31.88 -2.87 -8.97
CA LYS A 580 -32.76 -3.96 -8.57
C LYS A 580 -32.16 -4.65 -7.35
N THR A 581 -32.94 -4.91 -6.32
CA THR A 581 -32.52 -5.52 -5.06
C THR A 581 -33.12 -6.88 -4.81
N GLU A 582 -34.17 -7.24 -5.55
CA GLU A 582 -34.91 -8.51 -5.39
C GLU A 582 -34.50 -9.50 -6.49
N TYR A 583 -33.94 -10.64 -6.07
CA TYR A 583 -33.53 -11.74 -6.93
C TYR A 583 -33.95 -13.08 -6.32
N ASP A 584 -34.15 -14.10 -7.16
CA ASP A 584 -34.35 -15.45 -6.62
C ASP A 584 -33.03 -16.02 -6.08
N MET A 585 -31.91 -15.73 -6.75
CA MET A 585 -30.59 -16.23 -6.40
C MET A 585 -29.53 -15.13 -6.43
N VAL A 586 -28.64 -15.16 -5.45
CA VAL A 586 -27.44 -14.31 -5.40
C VAL A 586 -26.19 -15.18 -5.33
N PHE A 587 -25.26 -14.91 -6.24
CA PHE A 587 -23.94 -15.56 -6.29
C PHE A 587 -22.88 -14.53 -5.94
N ILE A 588 -21.98 -14.86 -5.04
CA ILE A 588 -20.81 -14.04 -4.72
C ILE A 588 -19.56 -14.87 -4.99
N ASP A 589 -18.84 -14.52 -6.04
CA ASP A 589 -17.55 -15.15 -6.36
C ASP A 589 -16.39 -14.38 -5.74
N GLU A 590 -15.26 -15.05 -5.57
CA GLU A 590 -14.10 -14.55 -4.82
C GLU A 590 -14.47 -14.01 -3.42
N SER A 591 -15.37 -14.69 -2.71
CA SER A 591 -15.93 -14.29 -1.41
C SER A 591 -14.85 -14.03 -0.35
N SER A 592 -13.68 -14.66 -0.44
CA SER A 592 -12.53 -14.42 0.44
C SER A 592 -11.93 -13.03 0.32
N THR A 593 -12.18 -12.34 -0.80
CA THR A 593 -11.68 -10.97 -1.03
C THR A 593 -12.65 -9.89 -0.54
N LEU A 594 -13.82 -10.28 -0.03
CA LEU A 594 -14.87 -9.37 0.40
C LEU A 594 -14.75 -9.07 1.90
N CYS A 595 -14.70 -7.79 2.27
CA CYS A 595 -14.62 -7.37 3.66
C CYS A 595 -15.94 -7.58 4.43
N ASN A 596 -15.85 -7.64 5.77
CA ASN A 596 -17.01 -7.85 6.62
C ASN A 596 -18.08 -6.77 6.44
N SER A 597 -17.68 -5.51 6.39
CA SER A 597 -18.62 -4.39 6.27
C SER A 597 -19.41 -4.42 4.95
N ASP A 598 -18.79 -4.83 3.84
CA ASP A 598 -19.49 -4.92 2.56
C ASP A 598 -20.39 -6.17 2.49
N MET A 599 -19.95 -7.29 3.05
CA MET A 599 -20.80 -8.48 3.15
C MET A 599 -22.06 -8.20 3.98
N LYS A 600 -21.92 -7.52 5.12
CA LYS A 600 -23.06 -7.10 5.92
C LYS A 600 -24.03 -6.23 5.12
N LYS A 601 -23.53 -5.20 4.42
CA LYS A 601 -24.35 -4.32 3.57
C LYS A 601 -25.05 -5.07 2.43
N ILE A 602 -24.39 -6.09 1.83
CA ILE A 602 -25.03 -6.94 0.83
C ILE A 602 -26.20 -7.70 1.43
N LEU A 603 -26.01 -8.33 2.61
CA LEU A 603 -27.05 -9.08 3.31
C LEU A 603 -28.22 -8.20 3.78
N GLU A 604 -27.98 -6.91 4.02
CA GLU A 604 -29.02 -5.92 4.34
C GLU A 604 -29.77 -5.42 3.10
N LYS A 605 -29.04 -5.22 1.98
CA LYS A 605 -29.61 -4.60 0.75
C LYS A 605 -30.28 -5.61 -0.16
N ALA A 606 -29.68 -6.81 -0.34
CA ALA A 606 -30.19 -7.81 -1.27
C ALA A 606 -31.32 -8.63 -0.65
N GLN A 607 -32.44 -8.76 -1.38
CA GLN A 607 -33.52 -9.67 -1.07
C GLN A 607 -33.40 -10.89 -1.97
N PHE A 608 -33.23 -12.09 -1.39
CA PHE A 608 -33.01 -13.31 -2.15
C PHE A 608 -33.64 -14.54 -1.45
N LYS A 609 -33.83 -15.58 -2.25
CA LYS A 609 -34.29 -16.89 -1.74
C LYS A 609 -33.11 -17.82 -1.49
N LEU A 610 -32.09 -17.78 -2.37
CA LEU A 610 -30.91 -18.64 -2.30
C LEU A 610 -29.63 -17.79 -2.42
N LEU A 611 -28.60 -18.16 -1.65
CA LEU A 611 -27.31 -17.51 -1.64
C LEU A 611 -26.20 -18.53 -1.87
N ILE A 612 -25.32 -18.24 -2.84
CA ILE A 612 -24.15 -19.07 -3.12
C ILE A 612 -22.90 -18.24 -2.94
N LEU A 613 -22.02 -18.69 -2.05
CA LEU A 613 -20.78 -18.03 -1.68
C LEU A 613 -19.59 -18.89 -2.13
N VAL A 614 -18.74 -18.35 -2.97
CA VAL A 614 -17.66 -19.12 -3.62
C VAL A 614 -16.32 -18.43 -3.40
N GLY A 615 -15.29 -19.16 -2.99
CA GLY A 615 -13.99 -18.56 -2.75
C GLY A 615 -12.89 -19.56 -2.38
N ASP A 616 -11.70 -18.99 -2.18
CA ASP A 616 -10.52 -19.73 -1.72
C ASP A 616 -9.88 -18.96 -0.55
N ILE A 617 -9.99 -19.53 0.65
CA ILE A 617 -9.49 -18.90 1.89
C ILE A 617 -7.96 -18.85 1.98
N TYR A 618 -7.25 -19.44 1.02
CA TYR A 618 -5.79 -19.46 0.98
C TYR A 618 -5.20 -18.45 -0.02
N GLN A 619 -6.03 -17.81 -0.84
CA GLN A 619 -5.62 -16.68 -1.69
C GLN A 619 -5.56 -15.37 -0.90
N ILE A 620 -5.08 -14.32 -1.56
CA ILE A 620 -5.00 -12.97 -0.97
C ILE A 620 -6.36 -12.56 -0.41
N GLU A 621 -6.36 -12.07 0.80
CA GLU A 621 -7.54 -11.66 1.55
C GLU A 621 -8.05 -10.28 1.11
N ALA A 622 -9.16 -9.84 1.70
CA ALA A 622 -9.72 -8.51 1.47
C ALA A 622 -8.72 -7.39 1.87
N ILE A 623 -8.75 -6.28 1.13
CA ILE A 623 -7.93 -5.09 1.42
C ILE A 623 -8.30 -4.46 2.76
N GLN A 624 -9.60 -4.48 3.11
CA GLN A 624 -10.12 -4.14 4.43
C GLN A 624 -10.40 -5.41 5.21
N PHE A 625 -10.63 -5.30 6.52
CA PHE A 625 -10.87 -6.45 7.37
C PHE A 625 -11.98 -7.38 6.84
N GLY A 626 -11.63 -8.65 6.60
CA GLY A 626 -12.51 -9.62 5.97
C GLY A 626 -12.23 -11.07 6.40
N ASN A 627 -12.65 -11.47 7.61
CA ASN A 627 -12.47 -12.82 8.11
C ASN A 627 -13.75 -13.69 8.07
N TRP A 628 -14.91 -13.10 7.75
CA TRP A 628 -16.22 -13.78 7.82
C TRP A 628 -16.28 -15.08 7.03
N PHE A 629 -15.69 -15.11 5.82
CA PHE A 629 -15.75 -16.29 4.95
C PHE A 629 -14.94 -17.47 5.52
N SER A 630 -13.80 -17.18 6.17
CA SER A 630 -12.98 -18.22 6.80
C SER A 630 -13.59 -18.75 8.11
N ILE A 631 -14.31 -17.90 8.83
CA ILE A 631 -14.92 -18.23 10.12
C ILE A 631 -16.28 -18.91 9.94
N ALA A 632 -17.07 -18.54 8.93
CA ALA A 632 -18.44 -18.99 8.74
C ALA A 632 -18.60 -20.52 8.80
N LYS A 633 -17.68 -21.28 8.18
CA LYS A 633 -17.71 -22.73 8.17
C LYS A 633 -17.64 -23.39 9.56
N LEU A 634 -17.25 -22.66 10.61
CA LEU A 634 -17.20 -23.15 11.99
C LEU A 634 -18.52 -22.96 12.76
N PHE A 635 -19.50 -22.29 12.13
CA PHE A 635 -20.80 -21.95 12.74
C PHE A 635 -22.01 -22.57 12.02
N ILE A 636 -21.85 -22.96 10.77
CA ILE A 636 -22.91 -23.48 9.92
C ILE A 636 -22.79 -24.99 9.76
N PRO A 637 -23.89 -25.72 9.47
CA PRO A 637 -23.87 -27.16 9.25
C PRO A 637 -22.95 -27.56 8.08
N GLU A 638 -22.26 -28.70 8.23
CA GLU A 638 -21.39 -29.24 7.17
C GLU A 638 -22.15 -29.49 5.86
N THR A 639 -23.46 -29.79 5.95
CA THR A 639 -24.33 -29.98 4.78
C THR A 639 -24.50 -28.74 3.90
N SER A 640 -24.08 -27.56 4.37
CA SER A 640 -24.06 -26.30 3.61
C SER A 640 -22.66 -25.91 3.14
N VAL A 641 -21.64 -26.71 3.45
CA VAL A 641 -20.22 -26.45 3.14
C VAL A 641 -19.69 -27.51 2.20
N PHE A 642 -19.17 -27.07 1.05
CA PHE A 642 -18.63 -27.94 0.01
C PHE A 642 -17.19 -27.54 -0.28
N GLU A 643 -16.26 -28.46 -0.23
CA GLU A 643 -14.86 -28.24 -0.58
C GLU A 643 -14.52 -29.00 -1.85
N LEU A 644 -14.11 -28.24 -2.91
CA LEU A 644 -13.69 -28.80 -4.17
C LEU A 644 -12.17 -29.00 -4.14
N GLU A 645 -11.73 -30.25 -4.26
CA GLU A 645 -10.31 -30.63 -4.12
C GLU A 645 -9.63 -30.85 -5.47
N ASN A 646 -10.33 -31.37 -6.47
CA ASN A 646 -9.78 -31.75 -7.76
C ASN A 646 -9.44 -30.53 -8.62
N THR A 647 -8.18 -30.34 -8.96
CA THR A 647 -7.71 -29.19 -9.76
C THR A 647 -7.66 -29.52 -11.25
N PHE A 648 -8.35 -28.73 -12.08
CA PHE A 648 -8.44 -28.88 -13.54
C PHE A 648 -7.65 -27.78 -14.30
N ARG A 649 -7.04 -26.82 -13.60
CA ARG A 649 -6.33 -25.66 -14.20
C ARG A 649 -5.09 -26.06 -14.96
N SER A 650 -4.36 -27.06 -14.48
CA SER A 650 -3.13 -27.54 -15.05
C SER A 650 -3.21 -29.05 -15.34
N THR A 651 -2.54 -29.48 -16.38
CA THR A 651 -2.30 -30.91 -16.67
C THR A 651 -0.99 -31.40 -16.02
N GLU A 652 -0.17 -30.49 -15.50
CA GLU A 652 1.15 -30.76 -14.92
C GLU A 652 1.01 -31.24 -13.46
N GLU A 653 1.18 -32.55 -13.23
CA GLU A 653 1.02 -33.17 -11.90
C GLU A 653 2.02 -32.64 -10.87
N ASN A 654 3.25 -32.34 -11.30
CA ASN A 654 4.27 -31.74 -10.41
C ASN A 654 3.84 -30.38 -9.89
N LEU A 655 3.23 -29.56 -10.73
CA LEU A 655 2.74 -28.24 -10.37
C LEU A 655 1.56 -28.33 -9.38
N LYS A 656 0.63 -29.25 -9.61
CA LYS A 656 -0.48 -29.55 -8.69
C LYS A 656 0.03 -29.99 -7.30
N THR A 657 1.07 -30.82 -7.28
CA THR A 657 1.69 -31.30 -6.05
C THR A 657 2.27 -30.14 -5.23
N VAL A 658 2.99 -29.21 -5.87
CA VAL A 658 3.52 -28.02 -5.19
C VAL A 658 2.38 -27.14 -4.67
N TRP A 659 1.33 -26.90 -5.46
CA TRP A 659 0.18 -26.12 -5.00
C TRP A 659 -0.48 -26.73 -3.77
N SER A 660 -0.68 -28.07 -3.76
CA SER A 660 -1.28 -28.77 -2.62
C SER A 660 -0.42 -28.65 -1.37
N ARG A 661 0.88 -28.91 -1.48
CA ARG A 661 1.80 -28.84 -0.34
C ARG A 661 1.90 -27.42 0.24
N VAL A 662 1.99 -26.40 -0.61
CA VAL A 662 2.01 -25.01 -0.16
C VAL A 662 0.67 -24.62 0.47
N ARG A 663 -0.46 -24.99 -0.16
CA ARG A 663 -1.80 -24.71 0.36
C ARG A 663 -1.99 -25.23 1.79
N ASN A 664 -1.54 -26.45 2.03
CA ASN A 664 -1.75 -27.15 3.28
C ASN A 664 -0.65 -26.90 4.31
N LEU A 665 0.44 -26.23 3.93
CA LEU A 665 1.67 -26.05 4.72
C LEU A 665 2.27 -27.43 5.13
N GLU A 666 2.34 -28.35 4.17
CA GLU A 666 2.84 -29.71 4.39
C GLU A 666 4.37 -29.70 4.50
N GLU A 667 4.91 -30.59 5.35
CA GLU A 667 6.36 -30.87 5.37
C GLU A 667 6.83 -31.30 3.98
N GLY A 668 8.05 -30.88 3.58
CA GLY A 668 8.62 -31.18 2.27
C GLY A 668 8.16 -30.27 1.13
N MET A 669 7.60 -29.07 1.42
CA MET A 669 7.31 -28.06 0.39
C MET A 669 8.60 -27.68 -0.38
N GLN A 670 9.69 -27.38 0.32
CA GLN A 670 10.97 -27.03 -0.26
C GLN A 670 11.49 -28.15 -1.14
N GLU A 671 11.49 -29.38 -0.63
CA GLU A 671 11.93 -30.56 -1.41
C GLU A 671 11.16 -30.71 -2.73
N ALA A 672 9.85 -30.45 -2.72
CA ALA A 672 9.04 -30.54 -3.94
C ALA A 672 9.38 -29.42 -4.94
N ILE A 673 9.57 -28.18 -4.47
CA ILE A 673 9.94 -27.04 -5.31
C ILE A 673 11.30 -27.30 -6.00
N ASP A 674 12.29 -27.78 -5.24
CA ASP A 674 13.64 -28.07 -5.73
C ASP A 674 13.65 -29.28 -6.67
N LYS A 675 13.04 -30.40 -6.25
CA LYS A 675 12.99 -31.63 -7.00
C LYS A 675 12.35 -31.46 -8.39
N PHE A 676 11.33 -30.63 -8.50
CA PHE A 676 10.65 -30.37 -9.76
C PHE A 676 11.30 -29.24 -10.57
N GLY A 677 12.39 -28.64 -10.07
CA GLY A 677 13.18 -27.63 -10.75
C GLY A 677 12.49 -26.26 -10.86
N TYR A 678 11.56 -25.96 -9.94
CA TYR A 678 10.89 -24.67 -9.90
C TYR A 678 11.71 -23.58 -9.19
N SER A 679 12.60 -23.96 -8.25
CA SER A 679 13.57 -23.06 -7.62
C SER A 679 14.68 -22.69 -8.59
N LYS A 680 14.99 -21.41 -8.70
CA LYS A 680 16.04 -20.84 -9.55
C LYS A 680 16.82 -19.79 -8.79
N ARG A 681 18.09 -19.64 -9.10
CA ARG A 681 18.89 -18.52 -8.64
C ARG A 681 18.51 -17.24 -9.35
N LEU A 682 18.65 -16.11 -8.67
CA LEU A 682 18.53 -14.79 -9.29
C LEU A 682 19.66 -14.63 -10.33
N ASP A 683 19.32 -14.69 -11.61
CA ASP A 683 20.26 -14.59 -12.73
C ASP A 683 19.60 -13.97 -13.99
N ASN A 684 20.37 -13.82 -15.03
CA ASN A 684 19.92 -13.22 -16.29
C ASN A 684 18.78 -13.97 -16.99
N SER A 685 18.50 -15.24 -16.64
CA SER A 685 17.38 -15.98 -17.22
C SER A 685 15.99 -15.40 -16.84
N ILE A 686 15.95 -14.53 -15.84
CA ILE A 686 14.77 -13.72 -15.50
C ILE A 686 14.30 -12.94 -16.73
N PHE A 687 15.25 -12.35 -17.47
CA PHE A 687 14.98 -11.44 -18.60
C PHE A 687 14.81 -12.18 -19.94
N GLU A 688 14.98 -13.51 -19.98
CA GLU A 688 14.72 -14.30 -21.16
C GLU A 688 13.23 -14.55 -21.34
N LYS A 689 12.65 -14.16 -22.47
CA LYS A 689 11.24 -14.43 -22.76
C LYS A 689 11.09 -15.84 -23.32
N ASN A 690 10.47 -16.73 -22.55
CA ASN A 690 10.32 -18.15 -22.91
C ASN A 690 8.96 -18.50 -23.53
N ASN A 691 7.96 -17.61 -23.45
CA ASN A 691 6.61 -17.83 -23.95
C ASN A 691 5.91 -16.51 -24.27
N GLU A 692 4.95 -16.55 -25.23
CA GLU A 692 4.12 -15.37 -25.52
C GLU A 692 3.20 -14.97 -24.37
N ASP A 693 2.62 -15.95 -23.66
CA ASP A 693 1.78 -15.74 -22.47
C ASP A 693 2.60 -16.00 -21.19
N GLU A 694 3.61 -15.14 -20.97
CA GLU A 694 4.48 -15.17 -19.80
C GLU A 694 4.35 -13.87 -19.00
N ILE A 695 4.40 -13.99 -17.68
CA ILE A 695 4.41 -12.85 -16.75
C ILE A 695 5.50 -13.01 -15.70
N ILE A 696 6.09 -11.89 -15.31
CA ILE A 696 6.98 -11.83 -14.16
C ILE A 696 6.22 -11.19 -12.99
N LEU A 697 6.20 -11.87 -11.86
CA LEU A 697 5.56 -11.41 -10.63
C LEU A 697 6.63 -10.96 -9.64
N CYS A 698 6.59 -9.69 -9.25
CA CYS A 698 7.48 -9.12 -8.25
C CYS A 698 6.66 -8.64 -7.04
N LEU A 699 7.31 -8.54 -5.89
CA LEU A 699 6.72 -7.98 -4.68
C LEU A 699 7.00 -6.48 -4.55
N ASN A 700 8.20 -6.05 -4.94
CA ASN A 700 8.65 -4.66 -4.83
C ASN A 700 8.59 -3.92 -6.16
N TYR A 701 8.44 -2.60 -6.09
CA TYR A 701 8.55 -1.71 -7.25
C TYR A 701 10.00 -1.26 -7.51
N ASP A 702 10.78 -1.13 -6.46
CA ASP A 702 12.14 -0.62 -6.40
C ASP A 702 13.18 -1.75 -6.24
N GLY A 703 14.47 -1.39 -6.35
CA GLY A 703 15.58 -2.33 -6.35
C GLY A 703 15.86 -2.97 -7.71
N LEU A 704 17.01 -3.65 -7.84
CA LEU A 704 17.48 -4.24 -9.10
C LEU A 704 16.42 -5.15 -9.74
N TYR A 705 15.78 -5.98 -8.93
CA TYR A 705 14.76 -6.94 -9.35
C TYR A 705 13.32 -6.46 -9.09
N GLY A 706 13.12 -5.16 -8.86
CA GLY A 706 11.80 -4.56 -8.72
C GLY A 706 11.06 -4.43 -10.05
N ILE A 707 9.73 -4.25 -9.98
CA ILE A 707 8.83 -4.16 -11.13
C ILE A 707 9.34 -3.15 -12.16
N ASN A 708 9.78 -1.96 -11.72
CA ASN A 708 10.20 -0.89 -12.61
C ASN A 708 11.46 -1.27 -13.39
N ASN A 709 12.47 -1.79 -12.71
CA ASN A 709 13.73 -2.17 -13.36
C ASN A 709 13.56 -3.36 -14.29
N VAL A 710 12.80 -4.39 -13.87
CA VAL A 710 12.49 -5.56 -14.71
C VAL A 710 11.73 -5.12 -15.98
N ASN A 711 10.75 -4.23 -15.85
CA ASN A 711 10.07 -3.65 -17.01
C ASN A 711 11.03 -2.87 -17.91
N SER A 712 11.95 -2.07 -17.36
CA SER A 712 12.94 -1.30 -18.13
C SER A 712 13.93 -2.19 -18.87
N PHE A 713 14.44 -3.26 -18.23
CA PHE A 713 15.31 -4.23 -18.87
C PHE A 713 14.63 -4.93 -20.06
N LEU A 714 13.40 -5.41 -19.86
CA LEU A 714 12.66 -6.12 -20.91
C LEU A 714 12.22 -5.17 -22.03
N GLN A 715 11.81 -3.97 -21.70
CA GLN A 715 11.46 -2.95 -22.68
C GLN A 715 12.66 -2.49 -23.50
N TYR A 716 13.86 -2.43 -22.91
CA TYR A 716 15.09 -2.12 -23.66
C TYR A 716 15.31 -3.12 -24.81
N ASN A 717 15.06 -4.40 -24.60
CA ASN A 717 15.19 -5.44 -25.61
C ASN A 717 14.09 -5.42 -26.67
N ASN A 718 13.01 -4.65 -26.47
CA ASN A 718 11.97 -4.45 -27.47
C ASN A 718 12.44 -3.41 -28.51
N SER A 719 12.60 -3.83 -29.77
CA SER A 719 13.03 -2.98 -30.90
C SER A 719 11.88 -2.23 -31.58
N GLY A 720 10.66 -2.30 -31.06
CA GLY A 720 9.48 -1.62 -31.60
C GLY A 720 9.64 -0.10 -31.61
N LYS A 721 8.89 0.58 -32.50
CA LYS A 721 8.82 2.05 -32.52
C LYS A 721 8.48 2.60 -31.14
N SER A 722 9.25 3.58 -30.64
CA SER A 722 9.08 4.18 -29.33
C SER A 722 8.53 5.59 -29.39
N VAL A 723 7.74 5.96 -28.38
CA VAL A 723 7.30 7.34 -28.09
C VAL A 723 7.55 7.61 -26.62
N VAL A 724 8.00 8.83 -26.30
CA VAL A 724 8.21 9.31 -24.94
C VAL A 724 7.07 10.23 -24.56
N TYR A 725 6.40 9.93 -23.44
CA TYR A 725 5.37 10.80 -22.88
C TYR A 725 5.66 11.02 -21.39
N GLY A 726 5.95 12.26 -21.06
CA GLY A 726 6.44 12.56 -19.73
C GLY A 726 7.76 11.81 -19.45
N ILE A 727 7.81 11.13 -18.32
CA ILE A 727 8.96 10.31 -17.90
C ILE A 727 8.91 8.88 -18.46
N HIS A 728 7.79 8.46 -19.04
CA HIS A 728 7.58 7.12 -19.53
C HIS A 728 7.92 6.96 -21.01
N THR A 729 8.45 5.81 -21.36
CA THR A 729 8.66 5.38 -22.73
C THR A 729 7.68 4.25 -23.06
N TYR A 730 7.02 4.32 -24.20
CA TYR A 730 6.09 3.32 -24.73
C TYR A 730 6.57 2.83 -26.06
N LYS A 731 6.53 1.51 -26.28
CA LYS A 731 6.97 0.89 -27.54
C LYS A 731 5.88 0.00 -28.13
N VAL A 732 5.85 -0.07 -29.45
CA VAL A 732 5.05 -1.06 -30.16
C VAL A 732 5.47 -2.45 -29.72
N ASN A 733 4.52 -3.34 -29.48
CA ASN A 733 4.63 -4.68 -28.90
C ASN A 733 4.91 -4.74 -27.39
N ASP A 734 4.87 -3.61 -26.67
CA ASP A 734 4.86 -3.66 -25.21
C ASP A 734 3.55 -4.28 -24.70
N PRO A 735 3.61 -5.26 -23.77
CA PRO A 735 2.44 -5.69 -23.04
C PRO A 735 1.99 -4.62 -22.06
N VAL A 736 0.69 -4.44 -21.93
CA VAL A 736 0.10 -3.45 -21.05
C VAL A 736 -1.00 -4.04 -20.17
N LEU A 737 -1.23 -3.43 -19.00
CA LEU A 737 -2.41 -3.62 -18.19
C LEU A 737 -3.11 -2.29 -18.01
N PHE A 738 -4.41 -2.26 -18.33
CA PHE A 738 -5.22 -1.09 -18.12
C PHE A 738 -5.36 -0.79 -16.62
N ASN A 739 -5.32 0.47 -16.30
CA ASN A 739 -5.65 0.98 -14.98
C ASN A 739 -7.13 1.35 -14.94
N GLU A 740 -7.70 1.40 -13.74
CA GLU A 740 -9.08 1.87 -13.57
C GLU A 740 -9.18 3.31 -14.09
N SER A 741 -9.98 3.49 -15.13
CA SER A 741 -10.19 4.77 -15.78
C SER A 741 -11.69 5.03 -15.86
N ASN A 742 -12.16 6.12 -15.28
CA ASN A 742 -13.54 6.57 -15.44
C ASN A 742 -13.88 6.86 -16.91
N ARG A 743 -12.87 7.09 -17.75
CA ARG A 743 -12.99 7.42 -19.17
C ARG A 743 -13.58 6.27 -20.00
N PHE A 744 -13.21 5.03 -19.68
CA PHE A 744 -13.54 3.85 -20.48
C PHE A 744 -14.37 2.80 -19.73
N SER A 745 -14.63 3.05 -18.44
CA SER A 745 -15.41 2.13 -17.60
C SER A 745 -16.89 2.12 -18.04
N PRO A 746 -17.57 0.97 -18.05
CA PRO A 746 -17.14 -0.35 -17.58
C PRO A 746 -16.51 -1.25 -18.68
N ILE A 747 -16.40 -0.82 -19.90
CA ILE A 747 -15.95 -1.66 -21.03
C ILE A 747 -14.46 -2.01 -20.90
N ILE A 748 -13.64 -1.00 -20.65
CA ILE A 748 -12.23 -1.18 -20.31
C ILE A 748 -12.11 -1.00 -18.80
N TYR A 749 -11.58 -2.01 -18.14
CA TYR A 749 -11.53 -2.12 -16.68
C TYR A 749 -10.10 -2.39 -16.18
N ASN A 750 -9.91 -2.19 -14.89
CA ASN A 750 -8.61 -2.41 -14.24
C ASN A 750 -8.11 -3.84 -14.44
N ASN A 751 -6.83 -3.97 -14.78
CA ASN A 751 -6.13 -5.22 -15.09
C ASN A 751 -6.58 -5.92 -16.41
N LEU A 752 -7.29 -5.25 -17.30
CA LEU A 752 -7.50 -5.77 -18.65
C LEU A 752 -6.14 -5.82 -19.38
N LYS A 753 -5.80 -7.00 -19.88
CA LYS A 753 -4.56 -7.22 -20.64
C LYS A 753 -4.65 -6.59 -22.03
N GLY A 754 -3.52 -6.05 -22.49
CA GLY A 754 -3.42 -5.57 -23.87
C GLY A 754 -2.00 -5.63 -24.40
N ILE A 755 -1.84 -5.38 -25.70
CA ILE A 755 -0.54 -5.26 -26.40
C ILE A 755 -0.63 -4.03 -27.28
N ILE A 756 0.35 -3.14 -27.21
CA ILE A 756 0.42 -1.98 -28.11
C ILE A 756 0.74 -2.46 -29.52
N ARG A 757 -0.19 -2.24 -30.47
CA ARG A 757 -0.01 -2.63 -31.88
C ARG A 757 0.50 -1.49 -32.77
N ASN A 758 0.15 -0.26 -32.42
CA ASN A 758 0.65 0.92 -33.12
C ASN A 758 0.71 2.13 -32.20
N ILE A 759 1.61 3.07 -32.50
CA ILE A 759 1.70 4.36 -31.84
C ILE A 759 1.91 5.42 -32.91
N GLU A 760 1.03 6.42 -32.94
CA GLU A 760 1.15 7.60 -33.78
C GLU A 760 1.29 8.83 -32.92
N GLU A 761 2.24 9.69 -33.24
CA GLU A 761 2.53 10.91 -32.49
C GLU A 761 2.28 12.13 -33.36
N THR A 762 1.47 13.07 -32.84
CA THR A 762 1.24 14.39 -33.42
C THR A 762 1.82 15.49 -32.51
N GLU A 763 1.74 16.75 -32.88
CA GLU A 763 2.16 17.85 -32.02
C GLU A 763 1.33 17.95 -30.74
N GLU A 764 0.04 17.60 -30.76
CA GLU A 764 -0.90 17.80 -29.67
C GLU A 764 -1.29 16.49 -28.96
N THR A 765 -1.24 15.35 -29.65
CA THR A 765 -1.75 14.08 -29.17
C THR A 765 -0.83 12.90 -29.47
N ILE A 766 -0.99 11.83 -28.69
CA ILE A 766 -0.46 10.51 -28.98
C ILE A 766 -1.66 9.58 -29.17
N VAL A 767 -1.68 8.85 -30.28
CA VAL A 767 -2.71 7.87 -30.60
C VAL A 767 -2.16 6.47 -30.38
N PHE A 768 -2.87 5.64 -29.64
CA PHE A 768 -2.54 4.26 -29.37
C PHE A 768 -3.56 3.32 -30.02
N ASP A 769 -3.06 2.28 -30.72
CA ASP A 769 -3.85 1.13 -31.12
C ASP A 769 -3.44 -0.03 -30.21
N ILE A 770 -4.39 -0.53 -29.42
CA ILE A 770 -4.13 -1.59 -28.46
C ILE A 770 -5.04 -2.78 -28.73
N GLU A 771 -4.42 -3.95 -28.93
CA GLU A 771 -5.15 -5.22 -28.88
C GLU A 771 -5.47 -5.55 -27.44
N ILE A 772 -6.73 -5.75 -27.11
CA ILE A 772 -7.20 -6.07 -25.76
C ILE A 772 -7.67 -7.51 -25.69
N ASP A 773 -7.45 -8.18 -24.54
CA ASP A 773 -7.88 -9.58 -24.31
C ASP A 773 -9.41 -9.66 -24.08
N THR A 774 -10.15 -9.11 -25.06
CA THR A 774 -11.63 -9.13 -25.04
C THR A 774 -12.16 -8.91 -26.45
N VAL A 775 -13.38 -9.39 -26.71
CA VAL A 775 -14.09 -9.17 -27.98
C VAL A 775 -15.18 -8.16 -27.75
N LEU A 776 -15.13 -7.05 -28.48
CA LEU A 776 -16.12 -5.98 -28.47
C LEU A 776 -16.90 -5.93 -29.78
N ASN A 777 -18.11 -5.45 -29.71
CA ASN A 777 -18.93 -5.11 -30.87
C ASN A 777 -18.97 -3.59 -31.07
N GLU A 778 -19.30 -3.12 -32.24
CA GLU A 778 -19.46 -1.67 -32.53
C GLU A 778 -20.43 -0.97 -31.57
N LEU A 779 -21.50 -1.67 -31.16
CA LEU A 779 -22.47 -1.13 -30.20
C LEU A 779 -21.89 -0.90 -28.80
N ASP A 780 -20.85 -1.66 -28.41
CA ASP A 780 -20.19 -1.52 -27.10
C ASP A 780 -19.35 -0.24 -27.02
N THR A 781 -19.03 0.41 -28.16
CA THR A 781 -18.11 1.56 -28.23
C THR A 781 -18.80 2.91 -28.41
N LEU A 782 -20.14 2.93 -28.71
CA LEU A 782 -20.87 4.14 -29.12
C LEU A 782 -20.83 5.30 -28.12
N ASP A 783 -20.73 5.02 -26.82
CA ASP A 783 -20.75 6.03 -25.74
C ASP A 783 -19.36 6.38 -25.20
N TYR A 784 -18.29 5.89 -25.83
CA TYR A 784 -16.92 6.03 -25.31
C TYR A 784 -15.99 6.80 -26.23
N SER A 785 -14.93 7.38 -25.67
CA SER A 785 -13.91 8.12 -26.41
C SER A 785 -12.79 7.21 -26.96
N PHE A 786 -13.14 5.99 -27.39
CA PHE A 786 -12.28 5.08 -28.14
C PHE A 786 -13.06 4.45 -29.31
N GLU A 787 -12.35 4.01 -30.32
CA GLU A 787 -12.89 3.41 -31.54
C GLU A 787 -12.48 1.94 -31.64
N LEU A 788 -13.36 1.09 -32.09
CA LEU A 788 -13.04 -0.29 -32.49
C LEU A 788 -12.53 -0.26 -33.94
N ILE A 789 -11.24 -0.57 -34.15
CA ILE A 789 -10.64 -0.53 -35.49
C ILE A 789 -10.54 -1.90 -36.17
N GLY A 790 -10.78 -2.97 -35.43
CA GLY A 790 -10.79 -4.33 -35.99
C GLY A 790 -10.52 -5.40 -34.94
N ASN A 791 -10.30 -6.60 -35.43
CA ASN A 791 -9.91 -7.76 -34.62
C ASN A 791 -8.55 -8.28 -35.07
N SER A 792 -7.76 -8.78 -34.13
CA SER A 792 -6.49 -9.45 -34.39
C SER A 792 -6.70 -10.86 -34.96
N GLU A 793 -5.63 -11.49 -35.45
CA GLU A 793 -5.62 -12.88 -35.91
C GLU A 793 -6.11 -13.86 -34.82
N ASN A 794 -5.92 -13.51 -33.56
CA ASN A 794 -6.40 -14.29 -32.40
C ASN A 794 -7.87 -14.04 -32.05
N GLY A 795 -8.57 -13.20 -32.82
CA GLY A 795 -9.96 -12.82 -32.57
C GLY A 795 -10.17 -11.73 -31.52
N ASN A 796 -9.12 -11.22 -30.92
CA ASN A 796 -9.18 -10.14 -29.94
C ASN A 796 -9.47 -8.79 -30.59
N SER A 797 -10.19 -7.88 -29.92
CA SER A 797 -10.48 -6.56 -30.45
C SER A 797 -9.29 -5.62 -30.37
N ILE A 798 -9.13 -4.78 -31.41
CA ILE A 798 -8.14 -3.70 -31.43
C ILE A 798 -8.88 -2.37 -31.30
N ILE A 799 -8.55 -1.62 -30.27
CA ILE A 799 -9.13 -0.32 -29.96
C ILE A 799 -8.15 0.81 -30.24
N ARG A 800 -8.66 1.97 -30.66
CA ARG A 800 -7.90 3.20 -30.88
C ARG A 800 -8.40 4.31 -29.97
N PHE A 801 -7.49 5.00 -29.30
CA PHE A 801 -7.80 6.21 -28.55
C PHE A 801 -6.61 7.17 -28.54
N SER A 802 -6.89 8.45 -28.26
CA SER A 802 -5.89 9.51 -28.21
C SER A 802 -5.67 10.01 -26.78
N VAL A 803 -4.44 10.46 -26.51
CA VAL A 803 -4.00 11.10 -25.26
C VAL A 803 -3.41 12.45 -25.57
N ASN A 804 -3.83 13.51 -24.87
CA ASN A 804 -3.36 14.86 -25.07
C ASN A 804 -1.98 15.06 -24.44
N LYS A 805 -1.05 15.71 -25.15
CA LYS A 805 0.31 16.01 -24.64
C LYS A 805 0.37 17.17 -23.65
N LYS A 806 -0.58 18.10 -23.71
CA LYS A 806 -0.63 19.25 -22.80
C LYS A 806 -1.48 18.93 -21.59
N ILE A 807 -0.85 18.93 -20.42
CA ILE A 807 -1.53 18.83 -19.12
C ILE A 807 -1.81 20.27 -18.68
N ASN A 808 -3.09 20.63 -18.50
CA ASN A 808 -3.46 21.86 -17.83
C ASN A 808 -3.36 21.62 -16.32
N THR A 809 -2.40 22.23 -15.64
CA THR A 809 -2.07 21.96 -14.23
C THR A 809 -3.15 22.42 -13.23
N GLU A 810 -4.16 23.14 -13.68
CA GLU A 810 -5.25 23.64 -12.84
C GLU A 810 -6.53 22.80 -12.94
N ASP A 811 -6.73 22.07 -14.06
CA ASP A 811 -7.85 21.16 -14.25
C ASP A 811 -7.35 19.74 -14.49
N ASP A 812 -7.89 18.78 -13.74
CA ASP A 812 -7.66 17.33 -13.95
C ASP A 812 -8.23 16.91 -15.31
N ASN A 813 -7.39 16.95 -16.33
CA ASN A 813 -7.78 16.60 -17.68
C ASN A 813 -7.60 15.09 -17.88
N ALA A 814 -8.67 14.31 -17.71
CA ALA A 814 -8.70 12.85 -17.94
C ALA A 814 -8.21 12.43 -19.35
N MET A 815 -8.21 13.36 -20.32
CA MET A 815 -7.71 13.14 -21.67
C MET A 815 -6.17 13.19 -21.78
N ALA A 816 -5.45 13.65 -20.78
CA ALA A 816 -3.99 13.68 -20.76
C ALA A 816 -3.39 12.48 -19.99
N GLU A 817 -4.23 11.64 -19.37
CA GLU A 817 -3.78 10.46 -18.64
C GLU A 817 -3.74 9.23 -19.55
N ILE A 818 -2.61 8.48 -19.51
CA ILE A 818 -2.50 7.19 -20.19
C ILE A 818 -3.18 6.14 -19.31
N PRO A 819 -4.24 5.45 -19.81
CA PRO A 819 -5.07 4.58 -18.98
C PRO A 819 -4.48 3.17 -18.79
N PHE A 820 -3.20 2.98 -18.98
CA PHE A 820 -2.53 1.68 -18.87
C PHE A 820 -1.07 1.84 -18.40
N GLN A 821 -0.50 0.77 -17.91
CA GLN A 821 0.92 0.65 -17.57
C GLN A 821 1.59 -0.45 -18.37
N ILE A 822 2.91 -0.35 -18.53
CA ILE A 822 3.74 -1.42 -19.10
C ILE A 822 3.72 -2.64 -18.16
N ALA A 823 3.61 -3.84 -18.70
CA ALA A 823 3.27 -5.04 -17.94
C ALA A 823 4.08 -6.29 -18.34
N TYR A 824 5.39 -6.16 -18.55
CA TYR A 824 6.28 -7.32 -18.58
C TYR A 824 6.41 -7.93 -17.18
N ALA A 825 6.48 -7.09 -16.15
CA ALA A 825 6.43 -7.46 -14.75
C ALA A 825 5.34 -6.68 -14.02
N VAL A 826 4.64 -7.35 -13.10
CA VAL A 826 3.54 -6.76 -12.31
C VAL A 826 3.59 -7.25 -10.85
N SER A 827 2.89 -6.55 -9.96
CA SER A 827 2.74 -7.04 -8.59
C SER A 827 1.84 -8.28 -8.52
N ILE A 828 2.08 -9.13 -7.52
CA ILE A 828 1.26 -10.33 -7.28
C ILE A 828 -0.21 -9.94 -7.06
N HIS A 829 -0.47 -8.81 -6.39
CA HIS A 829 -1.83 -8.30 -6.18
C HIS A 829 -2.55 -7.98 -7.51
N LYS A 830 -1.85 -7.41 -8.50
CA LYS A 830 -2.42 -7.14 -9.83
C LYS A 830 -2.68 -8.40 -10.65
N ALA A 831 -1.92 -9.45 -10.41
CA ALA A 831 -2.12 -10.74 -11.07
C ALA A 831 -3.29 -11.55 -10.50
N GLN A 832 -3.93 -11.08 -9.43
CA GLN A 832 -5.10 -11.76 -8.86
C GLN A 832 -6.25 -11.83 -9.88
N GLY A 833 -6.86 -13.01 -10.01
CA GLY A 833 -7.89 -13.27 -11.03
C GLY A 833 -7.36 -13.56 -12.43
N LEU A 834 -6.07 -13.28 -12.72
CA LEU A 834 -5.43 -13.56 -14.00
C LEU A 834 -4.71 -14.91 -13.99
N GLU A 835 -4.46 -15.46 -15.18
CA GLU A 835 -3.78 -16.73 -15.38
C GLU A 835 -2.84 -16.63 -16.57
N TYR A 836 -1.69 -17.35 -16.51
CA TYR A 836 -0.65 -17.33 -17.54
C TYR A 836 -0.08 -18.72 -17.78
N ASN A 837 0.37 -18.99 -19.00
CA ASN A 837 1.01 -20.26 -19.32
C ASN A 837 2.37 -20.41 -18.63
N SER A 838 3.12 -19.34 -18.49
CA SER A 838 4.41 -19.29 -17.81
C SER A 838 4.42 -18.15 -16.77
N VAL A 839 4.88 -18.47 -15.56
CA VAL A 839 5.01 -17.49 -14.48
C VAL A 839 6.41 -17.57 -13.90
N LYS A 840 7.07 -16.43 -13.83
CA LYS A 840 8.29 -16.20 -13.09
C LYS A 840 7.97 -15.38 -11.85
N ILE A 841 8.38 -15.83 -10.68
CA ILE A 841 8.20 -15.13 -9.42
C ILE A 841 9.58 -14.69 -8.95
N ILE A 842 9.77 -13.41 -8.68
CA ILE A 842 11.03 -12.88 -8.18
C ILE A 842 10.86 -12.49 -6.72
N ILE A 843 11.71 -13.04 -5.87
CA ILE A 843 11.75 -12.78 -4.45
C ILE A 843 13.20 -12.44 -4.08
N SER A 844 13.49 -11.16 -3.95
CA SER A 844 14.81 -10.66 -3.53
C SER A 844 14.89 -10.51 -2.01
N ASP A 845 16.09 -10.33 -1.48
CA ASP A 845 16.31 -10.05 -0.05
C ASP A 845 15.70 -8.72 0.41
N GLU A 846 15.49 -7.81 -0.53
CA GLU A 846 14.94 -6.48 -0.29
C GLU A 846 13.40 -6.43 -0.16
N VAL A 847 12.74 -7.57 -0.03
CA VAL A 847 11.27 -7.60 0.09
C VAL A 847 10.84 -6.93 1.38
N GLU A 848 10.22 -5.76 1.27
CA GLU A 848 9.69 -5.00 2.41
C GLU A 848 8.37 -5.58 2.93
N GLU A 849 7.59 -6.20 2.05
CA GLU A 849 6.37 -6.90 2.44
C GLU A 849 6.72 -8.32 2.84
N ARG A 850 6.35 -8.69 4.05
CA ARG A 850 6.45 -10.08 4.49
C ARG A 850 5.67 -10.97 3.55
N ILE A 851 6.34 -11.93 2.92
CA ILE A 851 5.68 -12.92 2.07
C ILE A 851 4.84 -13.83 2.94
N THR A 852 3.53 -13.57 2.91
CA THR A 852 2.58 -14.43 3.63
C THR A 852 2.25 -15.66 2.82
N HIS A 853 1.74 -16.67 3.49
CA HIS A 853 1.24 -17.88 2.84
C HIS A 853 0.27 -17.55 1.69
N ASN A 854 -0.68 -16.63 1.91
CA ASN A 854 -1.68 -16.25 0.92
C ASN A 854 -1.08 -15.57 -0.30
N ILE A 855 -0.07 -14.70 -0.11
CA ILE A 855 0.64 -14.03 -1.20
C ILE A 855 1.41 -15.06 -2.04
N PHE A 856 2.20 -15.93 -1.38
CA PHE A 856 2.99 -16.94 -2.06
C PHE A 856 2.12 -17.95 -2.81
N TYR A 857 1.07 -18.46 -2.16
CA TYR A 857 0.12 -19.37 -2.76
C TYR A 857 -0.62 -18.74 -3.96
N THR A 858 -1.03 -17.48 -3.84
CA THR A 858 -1.64 -16.76 -4.96
C THR A 858 -0.69 -16.64 -6.14
N ALA A 859 0.58 -16.33 -5.91
CA ALA A 859 1.58 -16.18 -6.97
C ALA A 859 1.81 -17.49 -7.73
N ILE A 860 2.09 -18.58 -7.04
CA ILE A 860 2.38 -19.89 -7.68
C ILE A 860 1.17 -20.45 -8.45
N THR A 861 -0.06 -20.15 -7.98
CA THR A 861 -1.30 -20.60 -8.64
C THR A 861 -1.68 -19.78 -9.87
N ARG A 862 -0.90 -18.76 -10.26
CA ARG A 862 -1.09 -18.04 -11.54
C ARG A 862 -0.59 -18.85 -12.74
N ALA A 863 0.36 -19.77 -12.53
CA ALA A 863 0.92 -20.60 -13.58
C ALA A 863 -0.07 -21.68 -14.04
N ARG A 864 -0.14 -21.92 -15.36
CA ARG A 864 -0.89 -23.06 -15.95
C ARG A 864 0.03 -24.21 -16.34
N LYS A 865 1.24 -23.91 -16.86
CA LYS A 865 2.17 -24.93 -17.41
C LYS A 865 3.56 -24.82 -16.80
N LYS A 866 4.12 -23.63 -16.71
CA LYS A 866 5.50 -23.40 -16.26
C LYS A 866 5.55 -22.44 -15.09
N LEU A 867 6.35 -22.80 -14.09
CA LEU A 867 6.60 -21.99 -12.91
C LEU A 867 8.10 -21.89 -12.68
N TYR A 868 8.62 -20.70 -12.40
CA TYR A 868 9.98 -20.47 -11.96
C TYR A 868 9.94 -19.49 -10.78
N ILE A 869 10.64 -19.82 -9.69
CA ILE A 869 10.74 -18.99 -8.48
C ILE A 869 12.22 -18.63 -8.36
N TYR A 870 12.51 -17.33 -8.53
CA TYR A 870 13.85 -16.78 -8.48
C TYR A 870 14.12 -16.18 -7.11
N TRP A 871 15.05 -16.75 -6.37
CA TRP A 871 15.47 -16.33 -5.04
C TRP A 871 16.89 -16.79 -4.70
N SER A 872 17.48 -16.29 -3.61
CA SER A 872 18.67 -16.89 -3.02
C SER A 872 18.30 -18.09 -2.15
N PRO A 873 19.19 -19.03 -1.90
CA PRO A 873 18.94 -20.16 -1.00
C PRO A 873 18.54 -19.72 0.41
N GLU A 874 19.11 -18.63 0.90
CA GLU A 874 18.83 -18.02 2.20
C GLU A 874 17.40 -17.48 2.24
N VAL A 875 16.99 -16.77 1.19
CA VAL A 875 15.61 -16.24 1.03
C VAL A 875 14.62 -17.39 0.93
N GLU A 876 14.92 -18.42 0.17
CA GLU A 876 14.07 -19.61 0.04
C GLU A 876 13.78 -20.22 1.41
N VAL A 877 14.82 -20.53 2.18
CA VAL A 877 14.69 -21.10 3.53
C VAL A 877 13.91 -20.15 4.45
N ARG A 878 14.26 -18.86 4.44
CA ARG A 878 13.57 -17.84 5.26
C ARG A 878 12.09 -17.72 4.92
N VAL A 879 11.74 -17.66 3.64
CA VAL A 879 10.35 -17.54 3.19
C VAL A 879 9.56 -18.79 3.55
N LEU A 880 10.05 -19.98 3.16
CA LEU A 880 9.31 -21.22 3.36
C LEU A 880 9.15 -21.59 4.84
N SER A 881 10.16 -21.32 5.69
CA SER A 881 10.08 -21.55 7.13
C SER A 881 9.13 -20.58 7.86
N ASN A 882 8.95 -19.38 7.31
CA ASN A 882 8.09 -18.34 7.88
C ASN A 882 6.65 -18.36 7.35
N LEU A 883 6.34 -19.22 6.38
CA LEU A 883 4.97 -19.36 5.90
C LEU A 883 4.05 -19.85 7.02
N ARG A 884 3.16 -18.96 7.47
CA ARG A 884 2.16 -19.26 8.50
C ARG A 884 0.80 -18.74 8.03
N ARG A 885 -0.27 -19.38 8.52
CA ARG A 885 -1.62 -18.85 8.34
C ARG A 885 -1.77 -17.61 9.23
N LYS A 886 -2.08 -16.45 8.63
CA LYS A 886 -2.28 -15.20 9.38
C LYS A 886 -3.47 -15.25 10.35
N THR A 887 -4.53 -15.99 10.00
CA THR A 887 -5.78 -15.96 10.76
C THR A 887 -5.90 -17.15 11.70
N ASN A 888 -6.18 -16.86 12.95
CA ASN A 888 -6.59 -17.89 13.92
C ASN A 888 -8.11 -18.02 13.93
N ALA A 889 -8.69 -18.44 12.79
CA ALA A 889 -10.15 -18.56 12.62
C ALA A 889 -10.82 -19.38 13.73
N LYS A 890 -10.15 -20.42 14.25
CA LYS A 890 -10.68 -21.24 15.36
C LYS A 890 -10.73 -20.47 16.68
N ARG A 891 -9.68 -19.67 16.99
CA ARG A 891 -9.65 -18.81 18.18
C ARG A 891 -10.73 -17.74 18.10
N ASP A 892 -10.79 -17.02 16.98
CA ASP A 892 -11.76 -15.97 16.73
C ASP A 892 -13.19 -16.50 16.82
N ALA A 893 -13.46 -17.68 16.25
CA ALA A 893 -14.75 -18.35 16.36
C ALA A 893 -15.09 -18.74 17.82
N GLY A 894 -14.11 -19.22 18.59
CA GLY A 894 -14.29 -19.53 20.01
C GLY A 894 -14.67 -18.29 20.82
N ILE A 895 -13.98 -17.18 20.62
CA ILE A 895 -14.27 -15.91 21.29
C ILE A 895 -15.66 -15.38 20.87
N LEU A 896 -15.98 -15.38 19.57
CA LEU A 896 -17.29 -14.93 19.07
C LEU A 896 -18.44 -15.78 19.61
N LYS A 897 -18.27 -17.12 19.73
CA LYS A 897 -19.25 -18.00 20.35
C LYS A 897 -19.56 -17.62 21.81
N SER A 898 -18.51 -17.30 22.55
CA SER A 898 -18.65 -16.89 23.96
C SER A 898 -19.27 -15.52 24.11
N LEU A 899 -18.85 -14.53 23.28
CA LEU A 899 -19.33 -13.15 23.37
C LEU A 899 -20.79 -12.97 22.95
N TYR A 900 -21.20 -13.66 21.87
CA TYR A 900 -22.52 -13.44 21.26
C TYR A 900 -23.49 -14.62 21.35
N SER A 901 -23.11 -15.66 22.09
CA SER A 901 -23.90 -16.91 22.24
C SER A 901 -24.26 -17.53 20.88
N LEU A 902 -23.29 -17.53 19.93
CA LEU A 902 -23.45 -17.99 18.55
C LEU A 902 -23.42 -19.53 18.44
#